data_5c46e7b45dc9bba305c688114766824e
#
_entry.id   5c46e7b45dc9bba305c688114766824e
#
_cell.length_a   1.000
_cell.length_b   1.000
_cell.length_c   1.000
_cell.angle_alpha   90.00
_cell.angle_beta   90.00
_cell.angle_gamma   90.00
#
_symmetry.space_group_name_H-M   'P 1'
#
loop_
_entity.id
_entity.type
_entity.pdbx_description
1 polymer ?
#
loop_
_entity_poly.entity_id
_entity_poly.type
_entity_poly.pdbx_seq_one_letter_code
_entity_poly.pdbx_strand_id
1 'polypeptide(L)'
;MSSLTTSSEAENCAPRFVVGSRDDETDFLESNMKTDETDFFEDDEEEESPPERQIVVGICAMTKKSKSKPMTQILERLCKFEYITVVIMGEDVILNEPVENWPSCDCLISFHSKGFPLDKAVAYAKLCKPFLINDLDMQYYIQDRREVYRILQEEGIDLPRYAVLNRDPDRPEECNLVEGEDHVEVNGAVFPKPFVEKPVSAEDHNVYIYYPTSAGGGSQRLFRKIGSRSSVYSPESSVRKTGSYIYEEFMPTDGTDVKVYTVGPDYAHAEARKSPALDGKVERDSEGKEIRYPVMLTAMEKLVARKVCVAFKQTVCGFDLLRANGHSFVCDVNGFSFVKNSMKYYDDCAKILGNIIMRELAPQFHIPWSIPTEAEDIPIVPTTSGTMMELRCVIAVIRHGDRTPKQKMKMEVKHPRFFELFEKYDGYKTGKLKLKKPEQLQEVLDIARQLVVDLGTHSDCEIEERKSSSWRCKGSYLSALYGHFSGINRKVQLTYLPHGHPKAASEDEEARRESSPSLLLVLKWGGELTPAGRVQAEELGRAFRCMYPGGQGDYAGFPGCGLLRLHSTYRHDLKIYASDEGRVQMTAAAFAKGLLALEGELTPILVQMVKSANMNGLLDSDSDSLSSCQHRVKARLREIMQKDAEFCEEDYEKLAPTGSASLLNSMTFIQNPVEVCNQVFTLIENLTSQIQKRLEDPKSADLQLYHSETLELMLQRWSKLERDFRMKNGRYDISKIPDIYDCIKYDVQHNCALKLEGTAELFKLSKALADVIIPQ
;
A
#
# COMPACT_ATOMS: atom_id res chain seq x y z
N MET A 1 -32.08 1.63 50.81
CA MET A 1 -32.58 2.97 50.52
C MET A 1 -31.87 3.47 49.31
N SER A 2 -32.62 3.56 48.28
CA SER A 2 -32.81 4.40 47.10
C SER A 2 -31.59 4.46 46.14
N SER A 3 -31.60 3.70 45.10
CA SER A 3 -32.11 3.88 43.73
C SER A 3 -31.94 5.29 43.15
N LEU A 4 -31.05 5.39 42.15
CA LEU A 4 -31.23 6.32 41.04
C LEU A 4 -30.66 5.66 39.80
N THR A 5 -31.56 5.13 39.01
CA THR A 5 -31.39 4.74 37.61
C THR A 5 -31.39 5.99 36.75
N THR A 6 -30.41 6.17 35.91
CA THR A 6 -30.55 6.99 34.72
C THR A 6 -30.16 6.14 33.49
N SER A 7 -31.21 5.70 32.81
CA SER A 7 -31.14 5.13 31.48
C SER A 7 -30.81 6.25 30.47
N SER A 8 -29.70 6.16 29.78
CA SER A 8 -29.49 6.85 28.51
C SER A 8 -29.73 5.85 27.39
N GLU A 9 -30.86 6.00 26.73
CA GLU A 9 -31.15 5.32 25.47
C GLU A 9 -30.13 5.81 24.40
N ALA A 10 -29.21 4.94 24.06
CA ALA A 10 -28.43 5.10 22.83
C ALA A 10 -29.32 4.56 21.71
N GLU A 11 -29.81 5.45 20.89
CA GLU A 11 -30.48 5.10 19.63
C GLU A 11 -29.52 4.26 18.77
N ASN A 12 -29.84 2.96 18.65
CA ASN A 12 -29.23 2.04 17.71
C ASN A 12 -29.63 2.45 16.28
N CYS A 13 -28.83 3.25 15.61
CA CYS A 13 -28.90 3.38 14.16
C CYS A 13 -28.43 2.08 13.52
N ALA A 14 -29.34 1.17 13.24
CA ALA A 14 -29.05 0.01 12.41
C ALA A 14 -28.75 0.48 10.96
N PRO A 15 -27.73 -0.07 10.28
CA PRO A 15 -27.45 0.26 8.90
C PRO A 15 -28.64 -0.10 8.01
N ARG A 16 -29.07 0.85 7.19
CA ARG A 16 -30.17 0.65 6.24
C ARG A 16 -29.66 -0.08 5.01
N PHE A 17 -30.06 -1.34 4.86
CA PHE A 17 -29.92 -2.07 3.59
C PHE A 17 -31.16 -1.82 2.74
N VAL A 18 -30.95 -1.32 1.53
CA VAL A 18 -32.06 -1.18 0.56
C VAL A 18 -32.11 -2.46 -0.26
N VAL A 19 -33.20 -3.21 -0.15
CA VAL A 19 -33.50 -4.34 -1.02
C VAL A 19 -34.30 -3.76 -2.19
N GLY A 20 -33.70 -3.74 -3.38
CA GLY A 20 -34.35 -3.23 -4.57
C GLY A 20 -35.45 -4.17 -5.04
N SER A 21 -36.69 -3.88 -4.67
CA SER A 21 -37.89 -4.29 -5.40
C SER A 21 -38.62 -3.02 -5.82
N ARG A 22 -38.86 -2.87 -7.10
CA ARG A 22 -39.79 -1.85 -7.60
C ARG A 22 -41.19 -2.28 -7.18
N ASP A 23 -41.79 -1.52 -6.26
CA ASP A 23 -43.22 -1.22 -6.30
C ASP A 23 -43.49 -0.07 -5.35
N ASP A 24 -44.36 0.83 -5.86
CA ASP A 24 -45.07 1.93 -5.22
C ASP A 24 -44.44 3.33 -5.28
N GLU A 25 -44.67 3.95 -6.44
CA GLU A 25 -45.10 5.35 -6.50
C GLU A 25 -46.50 5.44 -5.86
N THR A 26 -46.62 6.18 -4.75
CA THR A 26 -47.80 7.04 -4.51
C THR A 26 -47.60 7.88 -3.24
N ASP A 27 -47.84 9.16 -3.44
CA ASP A 27 -48.39 10.16 -2.51
C ASP A 27 -47.76 10.39 -1.13
N PHE A 28 -47.13 11.53 -0.98
CA PHE A 28 -47.54 12.45 0.09
C PHE A 28 -47.31 13.90 -0.31
N LEU A 29 -48.41 14.52 -0.71
CA LEU A 29 -48.64 15.97 -0.71
C LEU A 29 -49.17 16.40 0.65
N GLU A 30 -48.71 17.56 1.06
CA GLU A 30 -49.37 18.55 1.92
C GLU A 30 -49.57 18.28 3.43
N SER A 31 -48.97 19.11 4.25
CA SER A 31 -49.79 20.06 5.00
C SER A 31 -48.96 21.21 5.59
N ASN A 32 -49.37 22.35 5.13
CA ASN A 32 -49.18 23.72 5.60
C ASN A 32 -49.53 23.96 7.07
N MET A 33 -48.90 24.88 7.76
CA MET A 33 -49.37 26.24 8.07
C MET A 33 -48.73 26.84 9.30
N LYS A 34 -48.13 28.02 9.07
CA LYS A 34 -48.25 29.29 9.83
C LYS A 34 -47.80 29.34 11.29
N THR A 35 -47.14 30.37 11.77
CA THR A 35 -47.17 31.85 11.59
C THR A 35 -45.98 32.49 12.29
N ASP A 36 -45.48 33.59 11.65
CA ASP A 36 -45.12 34.94 12.17
C ASP A 36 -44.18 35.06 13.38
N GLU A 37 -43.14 35.83 13.34
CA GLU A 37 -42.85 37.22 13.18
C GLU A 37 -41.33 37.49 13.32
N THR A 38 -40.83 38.25 12.39
CA THR A 38 -39.74 39.27 12.38
C THR A 38 -38.63 39.23 13.41
N ASP A 39 -37.37 39.06 12.95
CA ASP A 39 -36.29 39.98 13.24
C ASP A 39 -35.19 39.87 12.16
N PHE A 40 -34.77 41.05 11.69
CA PHE A 40 -33.74 41.27 10.67
C PHE A 40 -32.36 40.92 11.23
N PHE A 41 -31.72 39.87 10.69
CA PHE A 41 -30.28 39.74 10.61
C PHE A 41 -29.90 39.35 9.18
N GLU A 42 -28.96 40.12 8.63
CA GLU A 42 -28.33 39.83 7.35
C GLU A 42 -27.63 38.48 7.46
N ASP A 43 -28.19 37.46 6.85
CA ASP A 43 -27.56 36.16 6.64
C ASP A 43 -26.67 36.27 5.39
N ASP A 44 -25.36 36.14 5.63
CA ASP A 44 -24.45 35.71 4.58
C ASP A 44 -24.93 34.33 4.11
N GLU A 45 -25.50 34.26 2.92
CA GLU A 45 -25.82 33.00 2.25
C GLU A 45 -24.49 32.25 2.03
N GLU A 46 -24.13 31.37 2.97
CA GLU A 46 -23.22 30.26 2.68
C GLU A 46 -23.92 29.43 1.59
N GLU A 47 -23.42 29.54 0.34
CA GLU A 47 -23.76 28.59 -0.73
C GLU A 47 -23.50 27.17 -0.20
N GLU A 48 -24.55 26.47 0.23
CA GLU A 48 -24.50 25.03 0.49
C GLU A 48 -24.00 24.36 -0.80
N SER A 49 -22.78 23.86 -0.75
CA SER A 49 -22.26 23.00 -1.80
C SER A 49 -23.25 21.87 -2.06
N PRO A 50 -23.58 21.54 -3.31
CA PRO A 50 -24.55 20.49 -3.61
C PRO A 50 -24.14 19.19 -2.89
N PRO A 51 -25.09 18.43 -2.32
CA PRO A 51 -24.77 17.23 -1.56
C PRO A 51 -23.91 16.30 -2.41
N GLU A 52 -22.73 15.92 -1.90
CA GLU A 52 -21.80 15.07 -2.62
C GLU A 52 -22.51 13.75 -2.99
N ARG A 53 -22.41 13.37 -4.26
CA ARG A 53 -23.07 12.19 -4.82
C ARG A 53 -22.63 10.93 -4.07
N GLN A 54 -23.57 10.19 -3.52
CA GLN A 54 -23.37 8.88 -2.92
C GLN A 54 -22.93 7.85 -3.97
N ILE A 55 -21.87 7.07 -3.65
CA ILE A 55 -21.43 5.95 -4.48
C ILE A 55 -22.25 4.72 -4.15
N VAL A 56 -22.98 4.20 -5.13
CA VAL A 56 -23.80 3.01 -4.97
C VAL A 56 -22.99 1.75 -5.26
N VAL A 57 -22.82 0.89 -4.26
CA VAL A 57 -22.15 -0.41 -4.38
C VAL A 57 -23.17 -1.52 -4.47
N GLY A 58 -23.31 -2.11 -5.65
CA GLY A 58 -24.22 -3.23 -5.92
C GLY A 58 -23.60 -4.58 -5.51
N ILE A 59 -24.35 -5.40 -4.78
CA ILE A 59 -23.97 -6.75 -4.43
C ILE A 59 -24.79 -7.74 -5.24
N CYS A 60 -24.18 -8.39 -6.21
CA CYS A 60 -24.80 -9.34 -7.11
C CYS A 60 -24.30 -10.76 -6.81
N ALA A 61 -25.03 -11.48 -5.98
CA ALA A 61 -24.70 -12.85 -5.57
C ALA A 61 -25.93 -13.57 -5.03
N MET A 62 -25.94 -14.91 -5.08
CA MET A 62 -27.01 -15.73 -4.50
C MET A 62 -27.22 -15.42 -3.01
N THR A 63 -28.45 -15.44 -2.53
CA THR A 63 -28.84 -15.06 -1.15
C THR A 63 -28.01 -15.75 -0.07
N LYS A 64 -27.70 -17.04 -0.25
CA LYS A 64 -26.83 -17.80 0.66
C LYS A 64 -25.45 -17.17 0.84
N LYS A 65 -24.97 -16.42 -0.14
CA LYS A 65 -23.67 -15.77 -0.14
C LYS A 65 -23.79 -14.30 0.27
N SER A 66 -24.71 -13.54 -0.31
CA SER A 66 -24.91 -12.12 -0.01
C SER A 66 -25.34 -11.88 1.44
N LYS A 67 -26.13 -12.80 2.03
CA LYS A 67 -26.54 -12.75 3.45
C LYS A 67 -25.70 -13.64 4.37
N SER A 68 -24.53 -14.10 3.93
CA SER A 68 -23.61 -14.86 4.81
C SER A 68 -23.03 -13.97 5.91
N LYS A 69 -22.76 -14.55 7.08
CA LYS A 69 -22.18 -13.80 8.22
C LYS A 69 -20.94 -12.97 7.84
N PRO A 70 -19.93 -13.49 7.12
CA PRO A 70 -18.79 -12.68 6.70
C PRO A 70 -19.21 -11.50 5.82
N MET A 71 -20.09 -11.73 4.83
CA MET A 71 -20.54 -10.67 3.95
C MET A 71 -21.28 -9.58 4.73
N THR A 72 -22.25 -9.95 5.56
CA THR A 72 -22.98 -9.01 6.40
C THR A 72 -22.04 -8.16 7.25
N GLN A 73 -21.06 -8.81 7.91
CA GLN A 73 -20.10 -8.11 8.75
C GLN A 73 -19.20 -7.14 7.97
N ILE A 74 -18.84 -7.46 6.73
CA ILE A 74 -18.05 -6.57 5.88
C ILE A 74 -18.93 -5.43 5.35
N LEU A 75 -20.14 -5.72 4.89
CA LEU A 75 -21.05 -4.69 4.38
C LEU A 75 -21.48 -3.69 5.45
N GLU A 76 -21.76 -4.14 6.68
CA GLU A 76 -22.05 -3.27 7.83
C GLU A 76 -20.92 -2.26 8.09
N ARG A 77 -19.67 -2.67 7.87
CA ARG A 77 -18.50 -1.81 8.00
C ARG A 77 -18.29 -0.90 6.80
N LEU A 78 -18.58 -1.40 5.62
CA LEU A 78 -18.50 -0.62 4.38
C LEU A 78 -19.54 0.51 4.38
N CYS A 79 -20.74 0.27 4.90
CA CYS A 79 -21.78 1.30 5.07
C CYS A 79 -21.41 2.40 6.09
N LYS A 80 -20.32 2.27 6.83
CA LYS A 80 -19.82 3.34 7.70
C LYS A 80 -19.00 4.39 6.97
N PHE A 81 -18.65 4.16 5.72
CA PHE A 81 -18.10 5.18 4.85
C PHE A 81 -19.22 6.14 4.46
N GLU A 82 -19.06 7.40 4.76
CA GLU A 82 -20.07 8.46 4.60
C GLU A 82 -20.61 8.56 3.17
N TYR A 83 -19.77 8.28 2.18
CA TYR A 83 -20.11 8.42 0.75
C TYR A 83 -20.43 7.09 0.06
N ILE A 84 -20.61 6.00 0.79
CA ILE A 84 -20.91 4.68 0.23
C ILE A 84 -22.29 4.19 0.67
N THR A 85 -23.13 3.88 -0.30
CA THR A 85 -24.41 3.19 -0.10
C THR A 85 -24.36 1.81 -0.71
N VAL A 86 -24.79 0.79 0.02
CA VAL A 86 -24.78 -0.61 -0.42
C VAL A 86 -26.18 -1.06 -0.81
N VAL A 87 -26.32 -1.60 -2.01
CA VAL A 87 -27.56 -2.19 -2.55
C VAL A 87 -27.35 -3.68 -2.80
N ILE A 88 -28.11 -4.54 -2.13
CA ILE A 88 -28.08 -5.98 -2.35
C ILE A 88 -29.17 -6.34 -3.37
N MET A 89 -28.76 -6.87 -4.53
CA MET A 89 -29.67 -7.35 -5.55
C MET A 89 -30.38 -8.61 -5.07
N GLY A 90 -31.69 -8.61 -5.15
CA GLY A 90 -32.52 -9.78 -4.76
C GLY A 90 -32.24 -10.98 -5.64
N GLU A 91 -32.24 -12.19 -5.07
CA GLU A 91 -32.05 -13.43 -5.83
C GLU A 91 -33.10 -13.62 -6.92
N ASP A 92 -34.34 -13.22 -6.63
CA ASP A 92 -35.43 -13.28 -7.61
C ASP A 92 -35.19 -12.34 -8.80
N VAL A 93 -34.63 -11.14 -8.53
CA VAL A 93 -34.26 -10.18 -9.57
C VAL A 93 -33.09 -10.75 -10.42
N ILE A 94 -32.07 -11.30 -9.77
CA ILE A 94 -30.91 -11.87 -10.47
C ILE A 94 -31.32 -13.05 -11.38
N LEU A 95 -32.22 -13.93 -10.92
CA LEU A 95 -32.62 -15.11 -11.65
C LEU A 95 -33.66 -14.83 -12.74
N ASN A 96 -34.68 -14.04 -12.43
CA ASN A 96 -35.87 -13.97 -13.23
C ASN A 96 -36.00 -12.69 -14.07
N GLU A 97 -35.45 -11.53 -13.56
CA GLU A 97 -35.55 -10.28 -14.28
C GLU A 97 -34.54 -10.15 -15.43
N PRO A 98 -34.87 -9.46 -16.52
CA PRO A 98 -33.90 -9.04 -17.51
C PRO A 98 -32.89 -8.04 -16.90
N VAL A 99 -31.67 -8.00 -17.42
CA VAL A 99 -30.56 -7.20 -16.83
C VAL A 99 -30.81 -5.69 -16.85
N GLU A 100 -31.69 -5.22 -17.73
CA GLU A 100 -32.11 -3.83 -17.86
C GLU A 100 -32.93 -3.37 -16.64
N ASN A 101 -33.55 -4.31 -15.93
CA ASN A 101 -34.40 -4.05 -14.76
C ASN A 101 -33.60 -4.17 -13.45
N TRP A 102 -32.33 -4.54 -13.52
CA TRP A 102 -31.52 -4.65 -12.30
C TRP A 102 -31.21 -3.27 -11.72
N PRO A 103 -31.09 -3.14 -10.39
CA PRO A 103 -30.72 -1.88 -9.76
C PRO A 103 -29.40 -1.35 -10.32
N SER A 104 -29.33 -0.06 -10.65
CA SER A 104 -28.09 0.57 -11.10
C SER A 104 -27.11 0.71 -9.95
N CYS A 105 -25.81 0.60 -10.25
CA CYS A 105 -24.75 0.82 -9.28
C CYS A 105 -23.50 1.41 -9.96
N ASP A 106 -22.70 2.13 -9.18
CA ASP A 106 -21.42 2.71 -9.62
C ASP A 106 -20.29 1.68 -9.49
N CYS A 107 -20.38 0.80 -8.48
CA CYS A 107 -19.44 -0.29 -8.23
C CYS A 107 -20.20 -1.60 -8.08
N LEU A 108 -19.69 -2.68 -8.66
CA LEU A 108 -20.29 -4.00 -8.57
C LEU A 108 -19.35 -5.00 -7.86
N ILE A 109 -19.89 -5.62 -6.81
CA ILE A 109 -19.29 -6.80 -6.17
C ILE A 109 -20.13 -8.00 -6.57
N SER A 110 -19.64 -8.79 -7.52
CA SER A 110 -20.32 -9.97 -8.04
C SER A 110 -19.41 -11.17 -8.08
N PHE A 111 -19.94 -12.33 -7.76
CA PHE A 111 -19.17 -13.57 -7.76
C PHE A 111 -20.03 -14.80 -7.97
N HIS A 112 -19.46 -15.74 -8.70
CA HIS A 112 -20.08 -17.01 -9.03
C HIS A 112 -20.27 -17.90 -7.80
N SER A 113 -21.38 -18.62 -7.79
CA SER A 113 -21.65 -19.77 -6.93
C SER A 113 -22.67 -20.65 -7.62
N LYS A 114 -22.83 -21.90 -7.17
CA LYS A 114 -23.76 -22.85 -7.79
C LYS A 114 -25.16 -22.26 -7.98
N GLY A 115 -25.61 -22.21 -9.23
CA GLY A 115 -26.89 -21.65 -9.64
C GLY A 115 -26.89 -20.16 -9.94
N PHE A 116 -25.75 -19.48 -9.82
CA PHE A 116 -25.63 -18.06 -10.17
C PHE A 116 -25.51 -17.88 -11.68
N PRO A 117 -26.33 -17.00 -12.32
CA PRO A 117 -26.27 -16.76 -13.75
C PRO A 117 -25.15 -15.77 -14.10
N LEU A 118 -23.93 -16.29 -14.23
CA LEU A 118 -22.75 -15.46 -14.50
C LEU A 118 -22.85 -14.71 -15.84
N ASP A 119 -23.46 -15.32 -16.85
CA ASP A 119 -23.75 -14.72 -18.16
C ASP A 119 -24.60 -13.44 -18.06
N LYS A 120 -25.64 -13.44 -17.20
CA LYS A 120 -26.46 -12.25 -16.93
C LYS A 120 -25.61 -11.17 -16.21
N ALA A 121 -24.79 -11.55 -15.23
CA ALA A 121 -23.93 -10.58 -14.54
C ALA A 121 -22.91 -9.93 -15.50
N VAL A 122 -22.34 -10.70 -16.43
CA VAL A 122 -21.48 -10.18 -17.50
C VAL A 122 -22.25 -9.25 -18.43
N ALA A 123 -23.49 -9.61 -18.82
CA ALA A 123 -24.34 -8.75 -19.65
C ALA A 123 -24.67 -7.43 -18.95
N TYR A 124 -25.03 -7.47 -17.67
CA TYR A 124 -25.27 -6.29 -16.85
C TYR A 124 -24.03 -5.40 -16.75
N ALA A 125 -22.85 -5.97 -16.51
CA ALA A 125 -21.60 -5.22 -16.44
C ALA A 125 -21.24 -4.54 -17.77
N LYS A 126 -21.57 -5.17 -18.92
CA LYS A 126 -21.40 -4.56 -20.25
C LYS A 126 -22.39 -3.42 -20.50
N LEU A 127 -23.62 -3.55 -19.98
CA LEU A 127 -24.68 -2.55 -20.13
C LEU A 127 -24.41 -1.30 -19.28
N CYS A 128 -24.21 -1.49 -17.97
CA CYS A 128 -24.12 -0.40 -16.98
C CYS A 128 -22.69 0.09 -16.76
N LYS A 129 -21.68 -0.70 -17.10
CA LYS A 129 -20.23 -0.41 -16.94
C LYS A 129 -19.84 0.06 -15.54
N PRO A 130 -20.29 -0.61 -14.46
CA PRO A 130 -19.86 -0.27 -13.11
C PRO A 130 -18.38 -0.60 -12.93
N PHE A 131 -17.75 0.01 -11.92
CA PHE A 131 -16.44 -0.42 -11.49
C PHE A 131 -16.52 -1.83 -10.88
N LEU A 132 -15.75 -2.79 -11.40
CA LEU A 132 -15.78 -4.18 -10.95
C LEU A 132 -14.71 -4.43 -9.89
N ILE A 133 -15.12 -4.91 -8.72
CA ILE A 133 -14.17 -5.36 -7.70
C ILE A 133 -13.48 -6.66 -8.13
N ASN A 134 -14.23 -7.59 -8.71
CA ASN A 134 -13.71 -8.82 -9.29
C ASN A 134 -14.13 -8.89 -10.75
N ASP A 135 -13.18 -9.21 -11.61
CA ASP A 135 -13.44 -9.42 -13.04
C ASP A 135 -14.36 -10.62 -13.25
N LEU A 136 -15.43 -10.44 -14.03
CA LEU A 136 -16.46 -11.46 -14.24
C LEU A 136 -16.05 -12.49 -15.29
N ASP A 137 -15.34 -12.08 -16.34
CA ASP A 137 -14.91 -12.99 -17.40
C ASP A 137 -13.89 -14.00 -16.86
N MET A 138 -13.00 -13.57 -15.96
CA MET A 138 -12.04 -14.45 -15.29
C MET A 138 -12.71 -15.50 -14.40
N GLN A 139 -13.95 -15.28 -13.97
CA GLN A 139 -14.69 -16.29 -13.19
C GLN A 139 -15.06 -17.53 -13.99
N TYR A 140 -15.13 -17.46 -15.32
CA TYR A 140 -15.28 -18.66 -16.16
C TYR A 140 -14.01 -19.51 -16.12
N TYR A 141 -12.84 -18.90 -16.19
CA TYR A 141 -11.55 -19.60 -16.13
C TYR A 141 -11.35 -20.28 -14.77
N ILE A 142 -11.77 -19.63 -13.67
CA ILE A 142 -11.66 -20.22 -12.31
C ILE A 142 -12.51 -21.49 -12.14
N GLN A 143 -13.55 -21.69 -12.95
CA GLN A 143 -14.39 -22.87 -12.91
C GLN A 143 -13.75 -24.12 -13.56
N ASP A 144 -12.68 -23.91 -14.34
CA ASP A 144 -11.91 -25.01 -14.97
C ASP A 144 -10.49 -25.06 -14.41
N ARG A 145 -10.16 -26.15 -13.69
CA ARG A 145 -8.85 -26.31 -13.09
C ARG A 145 -7.70 -26.36 -14.11
N ARG A 146 -7.98 -26.76 -15.36
CA ARG A 146 -6.97 -26.74 -16.43
C ARG A 146 -6.51 -25.32 -16.71
N GLU A 147 -7.46 -24.41 -16.84
CA GLU A 147 -7.21 -22.98 -17.07
C GLU A 147 -6.53 -22.35 -15.85
N VAL A 148 -6.98 -22.68 -14.63
CA VAL A 148 -6.33 -22.24 -13.40
C VAL A 148 -4.86 -22.62 -13.39
N TYR A 149 -4.51 -23.86 -13.69
CA TYR A 149 -3.13 -24.36 -13.67
C TYR A 149 -2.28 -23.73 -14.78
N ARG A 150 -2.87 -23.55 -15.98
CA ARG A 150 -2.22 -22.87 -17.09
C ARG A 150 -1.84 -21.44 -16.71
N ILE A 151 -2.78 -20.65 -16.17
CA ILE A 151 -2.55 -19.27 -15.75
C ILE A 151 -1.48 -19.20 -14.65
N LEU A 152 -1.56 -20.06 -13.64
CA LEU A 152 -0.57 -20.10 -12.55
C LEU A 152 0.83 -20.41 -13.08
N GLN A 153 0.94 -21.33 -14.04
CA GLN A 153 2.23 -21.70 -14.66
C GLN A 153 2.80 -20.57 -15.50
N GLU A 154 1.97 -19.88 -16.29
CA GLU A 154 2.37 -18.71 -17.09
C GLU A 154 2.91 -17.57 -16.23
N GLU A 155 2.33 -17.37 -15.04
CA GLU A 155 2.78 -16.36 -14.07
C GLU A 155 4.01 -16.80 -13.25
N GLY A 156 4.54 -17.99 -13.50
CA GLY A 156 5.68 -18.53 -12.77
C GLY A 156 5.39 -18.73 -11.28
N ILE A 157 4.19 -19.23 -10.98
CA ILE A 157 3.80 -19.64 -9.63
C ILE A 157 4.03 -21.14 -9.48
N ASP A 158 4.68 -21.54 -8.40
CA ASP A 158 5.01 -22.94 -8.13
C ASP A 158 3.73 -23.78 -7.95
N LEU A 159 3.65 -24.84 -8.72
CA LEU A 159 2.56 -25.84 -8.74
C LEU A 159 3.13 -27.23 -8.47
N PRO A 160 2.36 -28.17 -7.91
CA PRO A 160 2.69 -29.59 -8.01
C PRO A 160 2.86 -29.97 -9.48
N ARG A 161 3.82 -30.83 -9.81
CA ARG A 161 3.96 -31.36 -11.16
C ARG A 161 2.65 -32.06 -11.56
N TYR A 162 2.12 -31.75 -12.73
CA TYR A 162 0.80 -32.20 -13.17
C TYR A 162 0.74 -32.56 -14.65
N ALA A 163 -0.26 -33.33 -15.01
CA ALA A 163 -0.68 -33.60 -16.38
C ALA A 163 -2.20 -33.63 -16.48
N VAL A 164 -2.71 -33.20 -17.63
CA VAL A 164 -4.15 -33.20 -17.91
C VAL A 164 -4.53 -34.38 -18.77
N LEU A 165 -5.57 -35.08 -18.36
CA LEU A 165 -6.21 -36.15 -19.12
C LEU A 165 -7.55 -35.61 -19.63
N ASN A 166 -7.64 -35.28 -20.90
CA ASN A 166 -8.86 -34.84 -21.56
C ASN A 166 -9.52 -36.03 -22.25
N ARG A 167 -10.69 -36.43 -21.77
CA ARG A 167 -11.53 -37.42 -22.47
C ARG A 167 -12.56 -36.70 -23.32
N ASP A 168 -12.06 -35.81 -24.18
CA ASP A 168 -12.85 -35.13 -25.18
C ASP A 168 -12.78 -35.93 -26.50
N PRO A 169 -13.92 -36.30 -27.10
CA PRO A 169 -13.93 -37.01 -28.39
C PRO A 169 -13.21 -36.26 -29.51
N ASP A 170 -13.16 -34.92 -29.43
CA ASP A 170 -12.53 -34.05 -30.42
C ASP A 170 -10.99 -33.98 -30.27
N ARG A 171 -10.43 -34.52 -29.16
CA ARG A 171 -8.99 -34.47 -28.86
C ARG A 171 -8.48 -35.83 -28.32
N PRO A 172 -8.54 -36.90 -29.14
CA PRO A 172 -8.17 -38.24 -28.69
C PRO A 172 -6.69 -38.38 -28.30
N GLU A 173 -5.81 -37.52 -28.81
CA GLU A 173 -4.37 -37.48 -28.48
C GLU A 173 -4.11 -37.05 -27.03
N GLU A 174 -5.01 -36.36 -26.38
CA GLU A 174 -4.90 -35.90 -24.98
C GLU A 174 -5.47 -36.94 -23.98
N CYS A 175 -5.84 -38.12 -24.43
CA CYS A 175 -6.52 -39.12 -23.64
C CYS A 175 -5.69 -40.40 -23.43
N ASN A 176 -4.38 -40.34 -23.42
CA ASN A 176 -3.53 -41.48 -23.21
C ASN A 176 -3.29 -41.71 -21.72
N LEU A 177 -3.85 -42.80 -21.19
CA LEU A 177 -3.70 -43.20 -19.78
C LEU A 177 -3.24 -44.67 -19.72
N VAL A 178 -2.09 -44.91 -19.08
CA VAL A 178 -1.57 -46.24 -18.74
C VAL A 178 -1.52 -46.36 -17.22
N GLU A 179 -2.21 -47.33 -16.68
CA GLU A 179 -2.25 -47.62 -15.25
C GLU A 179 -1.33 -48.78 -14.92
N GLY A 180 -0.29 -48.52 -14.12
CA GLY A 180 0.58 -49.53 -13.54
C GLY A 180 0.20 -49.84 -12.10
N GLU A 181 0.89 -50.80 -11.47
CA GLU A 181 0.62 -51.20 -10.09
C GLU A 181 0.81 -50.01 -9.10
N ASP A 182 1.95 -49.33 -9.17
CA ASP A 182 2.30 -48.24 -8.26
C ASP A 182 2.57 -46.88 -8.98
N HIS A 183 2.05 -46.74 -10.20
CA HIS A 183 2.11 -45.45 -10.93
C HIS A 183 0.97 -45.33 -11.93
N VAL A 184 0.81 -44.10 -12.43
CA VAL A 184 -0.01 -43.81 -13.61
C VAL A 184 0.84 -43.01 -14.59
N GLU A 185 0.69 -43.29 -15.89
CA GLU A 185 1.25 -42.49 -16.97
C GLU A 185 0.13 -41.79 -17.70
N VAL A 186 0.22 -40.47 -17.80
CA VAL A 186 -0.78 -39.60 -18.42
C VAL A 186 -0.09 -38.79 -19.52
N ASN A 187 -0.45 -39.05 -20.76
CA ASN A 187 0.12 -38.38 -21.95
C ASN A 187 1.67 -38.36 -21.91
N GLY A 188 2.30 -39.47 -21.47
CA GLY A 188 3.75 -39.64 -21.39
C GLY A 188 4.37 -39.11 -20.06
N ALA A 189 3.61 -38.50 -19.18
CA ALA A 189 4.07 -38.07 -17.86
C ALA A 189 3.76 -39.14 -16.79
N VAL A 190 4.79 -39.62 -16.10
CA VAL A 190 4.67 -40.68 -15.08
C VAL A 190 4.51 -40.07 -13.70
N PHE A 191 3.46 -40.51 -12.98
CA PHE A 191 3.18 -40.15 -11.59
C PHE A 191 3.21 -41.38 -10.70
N PRO A 192 4.25 -41.56 -9.87
CA PRO A 192 4.28 -42.66 -8.89
C PRO A 192 3.25 -42.39 -7.79
N LYS A 193 2.70 -43.46 -7.20
CA LYS A 193 1.86 -43.36 -6.00
C LYS A 193 2.73 -42.97 -4.77
N PRO A 194 2.27 -42.06 -3.89
CA PRO A 194 0.96 -41.43 -3.93
C PRO A 194 0.88 -40.29 -4.96
N PHE A 195 -0.22 -40.22 -5.70
CA PHE A 195 -0.56 -39.11 -6.59
C PHE A 195 -2.02 -38.69 -6.36
N VAL A 196 -2.37 -37.51 -6.87
CA VAL A 196 -3.71 -36.93 -6.73
C VAL A 196 -4.41 -36.84 -8.08
N GLU A 197 -5.67 -37.25 -8.11
CA GLU A 197 -6.56 -37.12 -9.27
C GLU A 197 -7.67 -36.09 -8.95
N LYS A 198 -7.73 -35.01 -9.70
CA LYS A 198 -8.73 -33.92 -9.53
C LYS A 198 -9.65 -33.84 -10.75
N PRO A 199 -10.96 -33.69 -10.58
CA PRO A 199 -11.85 -33.34 -11.69
C PRO A 199 -11.45 -32.01 -12.31
N VAL A 200 -11.62 -31.87 -13.62
CA VAL A 200 -11.34 -30.58 -14.31
C VAL A 200 -12.29 -29.48 -13.86
N SER A 201 -13.55 -29.80 -13.57
CA SER A 201 -14.48 -28.84 -12.99
C SER A 201 -14.13 -28.49 -11.55
N ALA A 202 -13.93 -27.20 -11.26
CA ALA A 202 -13.68 -26.72 -9.91
C ALA A 202 -14.89 -26.87 -8.97
N GLU A 203 -16.10 -27.03 -9.50
CA GLU A 203 -17.31 -27.32 -8.71
C GLU A 203 -17.35 -28.74 -8.16
N ASP A 204 -16.67 -29.68 -8.81
CA ASP A 204 -16.54 -31.05 -8.33
C ASP A 204 -15.39 -31.19 -7.34
N HIS A 205 -15.76 -31.40 -6.08
CA HIS A 205 -14.82 -31.55 -4.98
C HIS A 205 -14.41 -32.98 -4.71
N ASN A 206 -14.74 -33.95 -5.60
CA ASN A 206 -14.35 -35.36 -5.45
C ASN A 206 -12.92 -35.56 -5.94
N VAL A 207 -11.97 -35.24 -5.11
CA VAL A 207 -10.52 -35.43 -5.33
C VAL A 207 -10.07 -36.74 -4.75
N TYR A 208 -9.24 -37.52 -5.46
CA TYR A 208 -8.76 -38.83 -5.01
C TYR A 208 -7.23 -38.79 -4.85
N ILE A 209 -6.77 -39.40 -3.75
CA ILE A 209 -5.36 -39.69 -3.51
C ILE A 209 -5.20 -41.20 -3.59
N TYR A 210 -4.32 -41.67 -4.46
CA TYR A 210 -4.04 -43.12 -4.64
C TYR A 210 -2.73 -43.46 -3.95
N TYR A 211 -2.75 -44.51 -3.12
CA TYR A 211 -1.61 -44.90 -2.32
C TYR A 211 -0.87 -46.11 -2.90
N PRO A 212 0.47 -46.21 -2.72
CA PRO A 212 1.25 -47.32 -3.20
C PRO A 212 0.94 -48.61 -2.42
N THR A 213 1.18 -49.73 -3.06
CA THR A 213 1.01 -51.07 -2.49
C THR A 213 1.79 -51.26 -1.18
N SER A 214 3.00 -50.66 -1.08
CA SER A 214 3.83 -50.62 0.12
C SER A 214 3.18 -49.94 1.33
N ALA A 215 2.23 -49.02 1.09
CA ALA A 215 1.44 -48.33 2.12
C ALA A 215 0.03 -48.94 2.31
N GLY A 216 -0.21 -50.16 1.79
CA GLY A 216 -1.49 -50.83 1.89
C GLY A 216 -2.41 -50.62 0.68
N GLY A 217 -1.98 -49.84 -0.31
CA GLY A 217 -2.76 -49.56 -1.53
C GLY A 217 -4.03 -48.74 -1.27
N GLY A 218 -4.99 -48.82 -2.21
CA GLY A 218 -6.28 -48.13 -2.11
C GLY A 218 -6.24 -46.65 -2.46
N SER A 219 -7.34 -46.02 -2.20
CA SER A 219 -7.51 -44.57 -2.46
C SER A 219 -8.24 -43.87 -1.34
N GLN A 220 -7.99 -42.57 -1.20
CA GLN A 220 -8.70 -41.71 -0.28
C GLN A 220 -9.45 -40.65 -1.09
N ARG A 221 -10.77 -40.67 -1.01
CA ARG A 221 -11.62 -39.67 -1.63
C ARG A 221 -11.81 -38.50 -0.70
N LEU A 222 -11.36 -37.36 -1.11
CA LEU A 222 -11.64 -36.08 -0.48
C LEU A 222 -12.95 -35.53 -1.03
N PHE A 223 -13.74 -34.87 -0.17
CA PHE A 223 -15.01 -34.24 -0.57
C PHE A 223 -15.32 -33.04 0.26
N ARG A 224 -16.27 -32.25 -0.23
CA ARG A 224 -16.77 -31.09 0.52
C ARG A 224 -17.36 -31.60 1.83
N LYS A 225 -16.87 -31.04 2.94
CA LYS A 225 -17.20 -31.41 4.31
C LYS A 225 -18.68 -31.74 4.52
N ILE A 226 -18.93 -32.94 4.99
CA ILE A 226 -20.24 -33.49 5.37
C ILE A 226 -20.18 -33.89 6.84
N GLY A 227 -20.92 -33.22 7.72
CA GLY A 227 -20.83 -33.46 9.16
C GLY A 227 -19.42 -33.25 9.68
N SER A 228 -18.84 -34.23 10.32
CA SER A 228 -17.48 -34.21 10.88
C SER A 228 -16.44 -34.89 9.98
N ARG A 229 -16.76 -35.15 8.72
CA ARG A 229 -15.86 -35.79 7.77
C ARG A 229 -15.61 -34.96 6.52
N SER A 230 -14.39 -35.06 6.00
CA SER A 230 -13.92 -34.43 4.77
C SER A 230 -13.23 -35.41 3.82
N SER A 231 -12.99 -36.63 4.25
CA SER A 231 -12.51 -37.70 3.38
C SER A 231 -12.92 -39.09 3.86
N VAL A 232 -12.81 -40.07 2.98
CA VAL A 232 -13.06 -41.51 3.25
C VAL A 232 -12.07 -42.34 2.45
N TYR A 233 -11.51 -43.33 3.11
CA TYR A 233 -10.63 -44.35 2.48
C TYR A 233 -11.47 -45.45 1.82
N SER A 234 -10.97 -45.96 0.67
CA SER A 234 -11.48 -47.11 -0.06
C SER A 234 -10.31 -48.02 -0.45
N PRO A 235 -10.46 -49.35 -0.40
CA PRO A 235 -9.45 -50.28 -0.89
C PRO A 235 -9.29 -50.24 -2.43
N GLU A 236 -10.15 -49.56 -3.14
CA GLU A 236 -10.08 -49.39 -4.60
C GLU A 236 -8.83 -48.59 -4.99
N SER A 237 -7.95 -49.22 -5.77
CA SER A 237 -6.70 -48.61 -6.24
C SER A 237 -6.75 -48.15 -7.70
N SER A 238 -7.81 -48.49 -8.44
CA SER A 238 -7.95 -48.15 -9.85
C SER A 238 -8.43 -46.73 -10.06
N VAL A 239 -7.81 -46.03 -11.00
CA VAL A 239 -8.22 -44.68 -11.36
C VAL A 239 -9.57 -44.63 -12.10
N ARG A 240 -10.25 -43.51 -12.03
CA ARG A 240 -11.56 -43.32 -12.68
C ARG A 240 -11.47 -43.45 -14.22
N LYS A 241 -12.41 -44.21 -14.80
CA LYS A 241 -12.39 -44.52 -16.24
C LYS A 241 -13.21 -43.54 -17.10
N THR A 242 -14.01 -42.71 -16.48
CA THR A 242 -14.88 -41.74 -17.16
C THR A 242 -14.63 -40.31 -16.64
N GLY A 243 -14.82 -39.31 -17.49
CA GLY A 243 -14.57 -37.91 -17.17
C GLY A 243 -13.13 -37.49 -17.44
N SER A 244 -12.86 -36.18 -17.39
CA SER A 244 -11.54 -35.60 -17.58
C SER A 244 -10.96 -35.16 -16.23
N TYR A 245 -9.66 -35.33 -16.05
CA TYR A 245 -8.99 -35.15 -14.77
C TYR A 245 -7.62 -34.49 -14.92
N ILE A 246 -7.18 -33.84 -13.86
CA ILE A 246 -5.79 -33.44 -13.64
C ILE A 246 -5.17 -34.50 -12.71
N TYR A 247 -4.03 -35.05 -13.10
CA TYR A 247 -3.19 -35.88 -12.27
C TYR A 247 -2.01 -35.06 -11.80
N GLU A 248 -1.76 -35.05 -10.49
CA GLU A 248 -0.67 -34.29 -9.91
C GLU A 248 0.12 -35.07 -8.87
N GLU A 249 1.35 -34.67 -8.67
CA GLU A 249 2.21 -35.19 -7.64
C GLU A 249 1.64 -34.89 -6.25
N PHE A 250 1.65 -35.90 -5.37
CA PHE A 250 1.21 -35.71 -3.99
C PHE A 250 2.26 -34.93 -3.20
N MET A 251 1.87 -33.80 -2.64
CA MET A 251 2.73 -32.95 -1.80
C MET A 251 2.63 -33.39 -0.34
N PRO A 252 3.72 -33.88 0.28
CA PRO A 252 3.71 -34.30 1.68
C PRO A 252 3.75 -33.03 2.58
N THR A 253 2.59 -32.56 2.99
CA THR A 253 2.46 -31.49 3.98
C THR A 253 2.53 -32.05 5.40
N ASP A 254 2.89 -31.23 6.38
CA ASP A 254 2.93 -31.64 7.81
C ASP A 254 1.50 -31.76 8.41
N GLY A 255 0.58 -32.32 7.65
CA GLY A 255 -0.80 -32.57 8.06
C GLY A 255 -1.68 -31.33 8.11
N THR A 256 -1.24 -30.23 7.51
CA THR A 256 -2.01 -28.98 7.42
C THR A 256 -2.06 -28.45 6.00
N ASP A 257 -3.23 -27.92 5.61
CA ASP A 257 -3.43 -27.16 4.39
C ASP A 257 -3.59 -25.68 4.76
N VAL A 258 -2.99 -24.79 3.98
CA VAL A 258 -3.08 -23.34 4.19
C VAL A 258 -4.05 -22.75 3.17
N LYS A 259 -5.03 -22.00 3.66
CA LYS A 259 -5.93 -21.21 2.81
C LYS A 259 -5.58 -19.75 2.90
N VAL A 260 -5.28 -19.14 1.77
CA VAL A 260 -4.92 -17.73 1.65
C VAL A 260 -6.12 -16.94 1.11
N TYR A 261 -6.32 -15.75 1.65
CA TYR A 261 -7.38 -14.83 1.27
C TYR A 261 -6.77 -13.47 0.95
N THR A 262 -7.00 -12.96 -0.23
CA THR A 262 -6.54 -11.62 -0.64
C THR A 262 -7.67 -10.62 -0.61
N VAL A 263 -7.35 -9.34 -0.35
CA VAL A 263 -8.18 -8.18 -0.58
C VAL A 263 -7.31 -7.13 -1.27
N GLY A 264 -7.30 -7.17 -2.58
CA GLY A 264 -6.31 -6.46 -3.40
C GLY A 264 -4.94 -7.15 -3.40
N PRO A 265 -4.01 -6.64 -4.21
CA PRO A 265 -2.71 -7.28 -4.42
C PRO A 265 -1.77 -7.18 -3.20
N ASP A 266 -2.04 -6.24 -2.28
CA ASP A 266 -1.11 -5.89 -1.20
C ASP A 266 -1.54 -6.41 0.17
N TYR A 267 -2.70 -7.07 0.27
CA TYR A 267 -3.20 -7.64 1.50
C TYR A 267 -3.51 -9.12 1.34
N ALA A 268 -2.94 -9.94 2.20
CA ALA A 268 -3.23 -11.36 2.30
C ALA A 268 -3.37 -11.80 3.75
N HIS A 269 -4.41 -12.58 4.02
CA HIS A 269 -4.65 -13.26 5.28
C HIS A 269 -4.60 -14.77 5.05
N ALA A 270 -4.03 -15.54 5.96
CA ALA A 270 -3.94 -16.99 5.80
C ALA A 270 -4.38 -17.73 7.06
N GLU A 271 -5.03 -18.86 6.84
CA GLU A 271 -5.45 -19.80 7.88
C GLU A 271 -5.01 -21.21 7.53
N ALA A 272 -4.41 -21.93 8.48
CA ALA A 272 -4.16 -23.36 8.37
C ALA A 272 -5.34 -24.14 8.95
N ARG A 273 -5.61 -25.27 8.35
CA ARG A 273 -6.55 -26.29 8.85
C ARG A 273 -5.89 -27.66 8.79
N LYS A 274 -6.41 -28.58 9.57
CA LYS A 274 -6.02 -29.98 9.45
C LYS A 274 -6.31 -30.49 8.04
N SER A 275 -5.30 -31.11 7.42
CA SER A 275 -5.45 -31.65 6.07
C SER A 275 -6.47 -32.80 6.03
N PRO A 276 -7.42 -32.78 5.08
CA PRO A 276 -8.36 -33.90 4.90
C PRO A 276 -7.65 -35.20 4.47
N ALA A 277 -6.44 -35.10 3.96
CA ALA A 277 -5.63 -36.25 3.57
C ALA A 277 -5.14 -37.10 4.77
N LEU A 278 -5.13 -36.52 5.99
CA LEU A 278 -4.60 -37.24 7.16
C LEU A 278 -5.53 -38.36 7.64
N ASP A 279 -6.70 -38.04 8.17
CA ASP A 279 -7.66 -39.02 8.71
C ASP A 279 -9.12 -38.69 8.35
N GLY A 280 -9.34 -37.65 7.60
CA GLY A 280 -10.66 -37.16 7.17
C GLY A 280 -11.55 -36.66 8.30
N LYS A 281 -11.06 -36.55 9.54
CA LYS A 281 -11.81 -35.98 10.64
C LYS A 281 -11.64 -34.48 10.70
N VAL A 282 -12.76 -33.76 10.79
CA VAL A 282 -12.79 -32.33 10.99
C VAL A 282 -12.74 -32.00 12.47
N GLU A 283 -11.69 -31.35 12.89
CA GLU A 283 -11.58 -30.85 14.28
C GLU A 283 -12.51 -29.62 14.47
N ARG A 284 -13.19 -29.64 15.63
CA ARG A 284 -14.16 -28.60 15.99
C ARG A 284 -13.89 -28.07 17.37
N ASP A 285 -14.17 -26.79 17.57
CA ASP A 285 -14.18 -26.16 18.89
C ASP A 285 -15.43 -26.53 19.69
N SER A 286 -15.54 -26.02 20.91
CA SER A 286 -16.68 -26.22 21.81
C SER A 286 -18.01 -25.70 21.24
N GLU A 287 -17.97 -24.77 20.26
CA GLU A 287 -19.15 -24.25 19.57
C GLU A 287 -19.48 -25.05 18.28
N GLY A 288 -18.76 -26.11 18.01
CA GLY A 288 -18.95 -26.94 16.81
C GLY A 288 -18.41 -26.33 15.51
N LYS A 289 -17.61 -25.26 15.59
CA LYS A 289 -16.95 -24.66 14.44
C LYS A 289 -15.65 -25.39 14.14
N GLU A 290 -15.29 -25.49 12.85
CA GLU A 290 -13.99 -26.02 12.41
C GLU A 290 -12.86 -25.17 12.95
N ILE A 291 -11.91 -25.82 13.62
CA ILE A 291 -10.72 -25.16 14.13
C ILE A 291 -9.84 -24.75 12.95
N ARG A 292 -9.50 -23.49 12.90
CA ARG A 292 -8.57 -22.89 11.92
C ARG A 292 -7.60 -22.01 12.66
N TYR A 293 -6.35 -22.09 12.28
CA TYR A 293 -5.27 -21.33 12.89
C TYR A 293 -4.81 -20.25 11.94
N PRO A 294 -4.78 -18.97 12.33
CA PRO A 294 -4.14 -17.95 11.52
C PRO A 294 -2.67 -18.32 11.30
N VAL A 295 -2.19 -18.13 10.08
CA VAL A 295 -0.82 -18.48 9.67
C VAL A 295 -0.15 -17.24 9.12
N MET A 296 1.11 -17.04 9.47
CA MET A 296 1.92 -16.02 8.83
C MET A 296 2.40 -16.50 7.46
N LEU A 297 2.22 -15.64 6.47
CA LEU A 297 2.79 -15.83 5.14
C LEU A 297 4.22 -15.31 5.11
N THR A 298 5.08 -16.09 4.49
CA THR A 298 6.43 -15.64 4.14
C THR A 298 6.36 -14.52 3.09
N ALA A 299 7.46 -13.82 2.88
CA ALA A 299 7.55 -12.81 1.84
C ALA A 299 7.25 -13.38 0.44
N MET A 300 7.77 -14.57 0.13
CA MET A 300 7.50 -15.27 -1.13
C MET A 300 6.02 -15.66 -1.26
N GLU A 301 5.40 -16.15 -0.20
CA GLU A 301 3.97 -16.48 -0.21
C GLU A 301 3.08 -15.25 -0.39
N LYS A 302 3.48 -14.08 0.15
CA LYS A 302 2.80 -12.79 -0.11
C LYS A 302 2.95 -12.37 -1.57
N LEU A 303 4.13 -12.58 -2.16
CA LEU A 303 4.34 -12.34 -3.59
C LEU A 303 3.47 -13.27 -4.45
N VAL A 304 3.37 -14.55 -4.08
CA VAL A 304 2.46 -15.50 -4.72
C VAL A 304 1.01 -15.02 -4.60
N ALA A 305 0.58 -14.59 -3.41
CA ALA A 305 -0.77 -14.06 -3.20
C ALA A 305 -1.06 -12.83 -4.08
N ARG A 306 -0.09 -11.92 -4.21
CA ARG A 306 -0.17 -10.79 -5.13
C ARG A 306 -0.30 -11.23 -6.59
N LYS A 307 0.54 -12.15 -7.05
CA LYS A 307 0.51 -12.69 -8.42
C LYS A 307 -0.84 -13.34 -8.72
N VAL A 308 -1.37 -14.16 -7.80
CA VAL A 308 -2.70 -14.79 -7.95
C VAL A 308 -3.79 -13.73 -8.07
N CYS A 309 -3.81 -12.73 -7.18
CA CYS A 309 -4.78 -11.65 -7.22
C CYS A 309 -4.77 -10.92 -8.57
N VAL A 310 -3.59 -10.59 -9.09
CA VAL A 310 -3.42 -9.84 -10.34
C VAL A 310 -3.72 -10.70 -11.56
N ALA A 311 -3.20 -11.93 -11.62
CA ALA A 311 -3.36 -12.86 -12.75
C ALA A 311 -4.83 -13.21 -13.00
N PHE A 312 -5.57 -13.47 -11.92
CA PHE A 312 -7.01 -13.79 -12.00
C PHE A 312 -7.91 -12.55 -11.95
N LYS A 313 -7.34 -11.35 -11.83
CA LYS A 313 -8.09 -10.08 -11.71
C LYS A 313 -9.18 -10.16 -10.63
N GLN A 314 -8.90 -10.84 -9.56
CA GLN A 314 -9.83 -11.02 -8.45
C GLN A 314 -9.31 -10.29 -7.23
N THR A 315 -9.82 -9.09 -6.97
CA THR A 315 -9.46 -8.29 -5.79
C THR A 315 -9.73 -9.05 -4.50
N VAL A 316 -10.91 -9.66 -4.39
CA VAL A 316 -11.22 -10.60 -3.31
C VAL A 316 -11.05 -12.00 -3.85
N CYS A 317 -10.00 -12.69 -3.42
CA CYS A 317 -9.68 -14.02 -3.91
C CYS A 317 -9.30 -14.95 -2.76
N GLY A 318 -9.58 -16.23 -2.91
CA GLY A 318 -9.11 -17.28 -2.01
C GLY A 318 -8.42 -18.38 -2.80
N PHE A 319 -7.29 -18.86 -2.32
CA PHE A 319 -6.59 -19.98 -2.93
C PHE A 319 -6.00 -20.91 -1.84
N ASP A 320 -5.72 -22.13 -2.23
CA ASP A 320 -5.18 -23.14 -1.32
C ASP A 320 -3.68 -23.35 -1.62
N LEU A 321 -2.88 -23.34 -0.55
CA LEU A 321 -1.43 -23.42 -0.57
C LEU A 321 -0.97 -24.65 0.21
N LEU A 322 -0.07 -25.44 -0.39
CA LEU A 322 0.57 -26.59 0.23
C LEU A 322 2.03 -26.25 0.56
N ARG A 323 2.39 -26.36 1.82
CA ARG A 323 3.79 -26.22 2.28
C ARG A 323 4.42 -27.60 2.35
N ALA A 324 5.39 -27.87 1.49
CA ALA A 324 6.09 -29.13 1.43
C ALA A 324 7.58 -28.93 1.15
N ASN A 325 8.45 -29.63 1.88
CA ASN A 325 9.91 -29.61 1.66
C ASN A 325 10.54 -28.22 1.64
N GLY A 326 10.01 -27.28 2.43
CA GLY A 326 10.50 -25.89 2.50
C GLY A 326 10.04 -24.97 1.37
N HIS A 327 9.18 -25.46 0.46
CA HIS A 327 8.56 -24.72 -0.63
C HIS A 327 7.04 -24.66 -0.45
N SER A 328 6.43 -23.72 -1.15
CA SER A 328 5.00 -23.50 -1.11
C SER A 328 4.41 -23.59 -2.51
N PHE A 329 3.41 -24.46 -2.68
CA PHE A 329 2.78 -24.75 -3.96
C PHE A 329 1.30 -24.35 -3.94
N VAL A 330 0.83 -23.66 -4.97
CA VAL A 330 -0.61 -23.36 -5.14
C VAL A 330 -1.27 -24.58 -5.77
N CYS A 331 -2.34 -25.08 -5.16
CA CYS A 331 -3.02 -26.29 -5.63
C CYS A 331 -4.49 -26.07 -6.02
N ASP A 332 -5.08 -24.93 -5.72
CA ASP A 332 -6.45 -24.56 -6.12
C ASP A 332 -6.68 -23.06 -5.97
N VAL A 333 -7.43 -22.44 -6.87
CA VAL A 333 -7.87 -21.04 -6.80
C VAL A 333 -9.40 -21.00 -6.73
N ASN A 334 -9.94 -20.42 -5.67
CA ASN A 334 -11.36 -20.50 -5.36
C ASN A 334 -12.14 -19.23 -5.71
N GLY A 335 -11.50 -18.22 -6.29
CA GLY A 335 -12.12 -16.92 -6.54
C GLY A 335 -12.61 -16.25 -5.25
N PHE A 336 -13.76 -15.59 -5.31
CA PHE A 336 -14.29 -14.79 -4.22
C PHE A 336 -14.53 -15.59 -2.93
N SER A 337 -13.73 -15.32 -1.93
CA SER A 337 -13.75 -16.01 -0.63
C SER A 337 -13.44 -15.07 0.51
N PHE A 338 -14.17 -15.22 1.62
CA PHE A 338 -13.91 -14.52 2.87
C PHE A 338 -13.52 -15.47 4.00
N VAL A 339 -12.73 -14.97 4.93
CA VAL A 339 -12.47 -15.60 6.22
C VAL A 339 -13.79 -15.73 7.00
N LYS A 340 -13.99 -16.87 7.64
CA LYS A 340 -15.29 -17.17 8.28
C LYS A 340 -15.48 -16.50 9.63
N ASN A 341 -14.43 -16.24 10.38
CA ASN A 341 -14.52 -15.92 11.80
C ASN A 341 -13.35 -15.05 12.28
N SER A 342 -13.13 -13.89 11.65
CA SER A 342 -12.09 -12.95 12.07
C SER A 342 -12.62 -11.54 11.99
N MET A 343 -12.86 -10.91 13.14
CA MET A 343 -13.33 -9.52 13.20
C MET A 343 -12.29 -8.57 12.59
N LYS A 344 -11.01 -8.81 12.90
CA LYS A 344 -9.91 -8.05 12.31
C LYS A 344 -9.91 -8.13 10.79
N TYR A 345 -10.09 -9.32 10.23
CA TYR A 345 -10.17 -9.49 8.78
C TYR A 345 -11.35 -8.69 8.19
N TYR A 346 -12.50 -8.68 8.87
CA TYR A 346 -13.67 -7.92 8.39
C TYR A 346 -13.41 -6.42 8.41
N ASP A 347 -12.73 -5.91 9.45
CA ASP A 347 -12.33 -4.50 9.54
C ASP A 347 -11.33 -4.13 8.44
N ASP A 348 -10.28 -4.93 8.25
CA ASP A 348 -9.27 -4.73 7.21
C ASP A 348 -9.90 -4.82 5.80
N CYS A 349 -10.73 -5.84 5.56
CA CYS A 349 -11.38 -6.06 4.27
C CYS A 349 -12.29 -4.88 3.89
N ALA A 350 -13.16 -4.45 4.79
CA ALA A 350 -14.06 -3.33 4.52
C ALA A 350 -13.30 -2.03 4.28
N LYS A 351 -12.25 -1.77 5.06
CA LYS A 351 -11.40 -0.59 4.89
C LYS A 351 -10.67 -0.59 3.54
N ILE A 352 -10.10 -1.73 3.15
CA ILE A 352 -9.38 -1.85 1.87
C ILE A 352 -10.35 -1.73 0.71
N LEU A 353 -11.49 -2.41 0.74
CA LEU A 353 -12.52 -2.29 -0.30
C LEU A 353 -13.05 -0.86 -0.40
N GLY A 354 -13.38 -0.22 0.72
CA GLY A 354 -13.79 1.17 0.75
C GLY A 354 -12.74 2.10 0.13
N ASN A 355 -11.48 1.93 0.48
CA ASN A 355 -10.39 2.71 -0.11
C ASN A 355 -10.21 2.46 -1.61
N ILE A 356 -10.37 1.21 -2.09
CA ILE A 356 -10.32 0.89 -3.53
C ILE A 356 -11.46 1.59 -4.26
N ILE A 357 -12.69 1.47 -3.75
CA ILE A 357 -13.89 2.07 -4.34
C ILE A 357 -13.78 3.59 -4.37
N MET A 358 -13.44 4.20 -3.23
CA MET A 358 -13.30 5.66 -3.12
C MET A 358 -12.19 6.21 -4.00
N ARG A 359 -11.08 5.48 -4.15
CA ARG A 359 -9.95 5.88 -4.99
C ARG A 359 -10.32 5.92 -6.46
N GLU A 360 -11.10 4.95 -6.91
CA GLU A 360 -11.51 4.85 -8.31
C GLU A 360 -12.68 5.78 -8.66
N LEU A 361 -13.69 5.86 -7.79
CA LEU A 361 -14.94 6.56 -8.08
C LEU A 361 -15.02 7.97 -7.47
N ALA A 362 -14.18 8.27 -6.51
CA ALA A 362 -14.11 9.58 -5.86
C ALA A 362 -12.67 10.05 -5.68
N PRO A 363 -11.93 10.26 -6.79
CA PRO A 363 -10.51 10.63 -6.75
C PRO A 363 -10.23 11.96 -6.04
N GLN A 364 -11.24 12.83 -5.89
CA GLN A 364 -11.16 14.10 -5.15
C GLN A 364 -10.77 13.90 -3.67
N PHE A 365 -11.03 12.74 -3.07
CA PHE A 365 -10.64 12.45 -1.68
C PHE A 365 -9.16 12.08 -1.52
N HIS A 366 -8.42 11.94 -2.61
CA HIS A 366 -6.98 11.68 -2.60
C HIS A 366 -6.56 10.52 -1.70
N ILE A 367 -7.31 9.41 -1.73
CA ILE A 367 -6.99 8.21 -0.95
C ILE A 367 -5.62 7.66 -1.41
N PRO A 368 -4.62 7.58 -0.53
CA PRO A 368 -3.27 7.19 -0.93
C PRO A 368 -3.19 5.74 -1.42
N TRP A 369 -2.35 5.50 -2.42
CA TRP A 369 -2.00 4.15 -2.85
C TRP A 369 -1.02 3.52 -1.86
N SER A 370 -1.23 2.24 -1.53
CA SER A 370 -0.18 1.45 -0.90
C SER A 370 0.87 1.10 -1.96
N ILE A 371 2.15 1.32 -1.64
CA ILE A 371 3.24 0.84 -2.47
C ILE A 371 3.65 -0.52 -1.92
N PRO A 372 3.62 -1.58 -2.74
CA PRO A 372 4.03 -2.90 -2.29
C PRO A 372 5.47 -2.89 -1.81
N THR A 373 5.72 -3.47 -0.65
CA THR A 373 7.07 -3.80 -0.22
C THR A 373 7.52 -5.03 -0.99
N GLU A 374 8.68 -4.98 -1.64
CA GLU A 374 9.21 -6.15 -2.31
C GLU A 374 9.49 -7.26 -1.31
N ALA A 375 9.16 -8.50 -1.71
CA ALA A 375 9.25 -9.66 -0.82
C ALA A 375 10.69 -9.92 -0.33
N GLU A 376 11.67 -9.50 -1.10
CA GLU A 376 13.09 -9.69 -0.84
C GLU A 376 13.62 -8.77 0.27
N ASP A 377 12.96 -7.63 0.50
CA ASP A 377 13.34 -6.65 1.53
C ASP A 377 12.72 -6.93 2.90
N ILE A 378 11.85 -7.95 3.00
CA ILE A 378 11.25 -8.33 4.27
C ILE A 378 12.21 -9.30 4.98
N PRO A 379 12.72 -8.96 6.17
CA PRO A 379 13.57 -9.86 6.93
C PRO A 379 12.87 -11.20 7.13
N ILE A 380 13.41 -12.27 6.55
CA ILE A 380 12.95 -13.63 6.83
C ILE A 380 13.39 -13.94 8.26
N VAL A 381 12.45 -13.96 9.19
CA VAL A 381 12.72 -14.53 10.51
C VAL A 381 12.87 -16.03 10.28
N PRO A 382 14.07 -16.61 10.43
CA PRO A 382 14.23 -18.04 10.23
C PRO A 382 13.32 -18.75 11.23
N THR A 383 12.30 -19.44 10.71
CA THR A 383 11.54 -20.39 11.52
C THR A 383 12.50 -21.50 11.91
N THR A 384 12.68 -21.69 13.21
CA THR A 384 13.59 -22.68 13.76
C THR A 384 13.14 -24.08 13.32
N SER A 385 13.71 -24.58 12.24
CA SER A 385 13.58 -25.99 11.90
C SER A 385 14.46 -26.80 12.85
N GLY A 386 13.86 -27.27 13.94
CA GLY A 386 14.43 -28.34 14.77
C GLY A 386 15.58 -28.00 15.70
N THR A 387 16.13 -26.78 15.73
CA THR A 387 17.12 -26.35 16.72
C THR A 387 16.44 -25.52 17.82
N MET A 388 16.57 -25.96 19.06
CA MET A 388 16.09 -25.19 20.22
C MET A 388 16.95 -23.93 20.40
N MET A 389 16.52 -22.83 19.79
CA MET A 389 17.12 -21.50 20.00
C MET A 389 16.17 -20.64 20.81
N GLU A 390 16.70 -19.96 21.83
CA GLU A 390 15.95 -19.00 22.63
C GLU A 390 16.11 -17.60 22.03
N LEU A 391 15.00 -16.96 21.65
CA LEU A 391 15.01 -15.58 21.21
C LEU A 391 15.19 -14.65 22.42
N ARG A 392 16.34 -14.02 22.55
CA ARG A 392 16.71 -13.16 23.69
C ARG A 392 16.28 -11.69 23.50
N CYS A 393 16.39 -11.17 22.30
CA CYS A 393 15.97 -9.79 22.00
C CYS A 393 15.69 -9.63 20.51
N VAL A 394 14.92 -8.59 20.18
CA VAL A 394 14.70 -8.11 18.81
C VAL A 394 15.18 -6.66 18.76
N ILE A 395 16.09 -6.35 17.87
CA ILE A 395 16.54 -4.99 17.59
C ILE A 395 16.05 -4.61 16.21
N ALA A 396 15.14 -3.64 16.13
CA ALA A 396 14.58 -3.16 14.89
C ALA A 396 15.02 -1.73 14.61
N VAL A 397 15.56 -1.49 13.42
CA VAL A 397 15.85 -0.15 12.89
C VAL A 397 14.76 0.18 11.87
N ILE A 398 13.94 1.19 12.18
CA ILE A 398 12.75 1.53 11.42
C ILE A 398 12.88 2.95 10.87
N ARG A 399 12.69 3.12 9.55
CA ARG A 399 12.58 4.42 8.91
C ARG A 399 11.22 5.03 9.21
N HIS A 400 11.12 6.37 9.19
CA HIS A 400 9.82 7.06 9.27
C HIS A 400 8.87 6.60 8.15
N GLY A 401 7.56 6.67 8.39
CA GLY A 401 6.52 6.41 7.41
C GLY A 401 6.54 7.40 6.24
N ASP A 402 5.58 7.25 5.34
CA ASP A 402 5.43 8.14 4.19
C ASP A 402 5.35 9.62 4.62
N ARG A 403 5.97 10.49 3.86
CA ARG A 403 6.10 11.91 4.16
C ARG A 403 6.05 12.77 2.91
N THR A 404 5.66 14.02 3.08
CA THR A 404 5.78 15.02 2.02
C THR A 404 7.24 15.23 1.61
N PRO A 405 7.51 15.53 0.33
CA PRO A 405 8.86 15.81 -0.13
C PRO A 405 9.53 16.97 0.64
N LYS A 406 10.81 16.84 0.93
CA LYS A 406 11.60 17.93 1.50
C LYS A 406 11.85 18.98 0.44
N GLN A 407 11.52 20.24 0.75
CA GLN A 407 11.72 21.35 -0.16
C GLN A 407 12.66 22.41 0.44
N LYS A 408 13.37 23.09 -0.41
CA LYS A 408 14.32 24.13 -0.04
C LYS A 408 14.38 25.19 -1.13
N MET A 409 14.06 26.43 -0.76
CA MET A 409 14.23 27.61 -1.61
C MET A 409 15.38 28.43 -1.09
N LYS A 410 16.18 29.00 -2.00
CA LYS A 410 17.24 29.95 -1.71
C LYS A 410 17.03 31.19 -2.55
N MET A 411 17.12 32.35 -1.94
CA MET A 411 17.07 33.63 -2.65
C MET A 411 17.94 34.68 -1.96
N GLU A 412 18.53 35.55 -2.73
CA GLU A 412 19.21 36.72 -2.25
C GLU A 412 18.21 37.85 -1.98
N VAL A 413 18.28 38.43 -0.79
CA VAL A 413 17.42 39.54 -0.37
C VAL A 413 18.27 40.72 0.04
N LYS A 414 17.89 41.90 -0.43
CA LYS A 414 18.59 43.18 -0.17
C LYS A 414 17.70 44.20 0.54
N HIS A 415 16.45 43.83 0.86
CA HIS A 415 15.50 44.77 1.46
C HIS A 415 15.85 45.05 2.92
N PRO A 416 15.82 46.33 3.38
CA PRO A 416 16.25 46.76 4.73
C PRO A 416 15.58 45.98 5.86
N ARG A 417 14.29 45.70 5.78
CA ARG A 417 13.54 44.93 6.82
C ARG A 417 14.12 43.53 7.11
N PHE A 418 14.77 42.90 6.13
CA PHE A 418 15.45 41.62 6.40
C PHE A 418 16.76 41.83 7.15
N PHE A 419 17.43 42.95 6.94
CA PHE A 419 18.62 43.31 7.71
C PHE A 419 18.27 43.69 9.15
N GLU A 420 17.17 44.43 9.35
CA GLU A 420 16.63 44.76 10.70
C GLU A 420 16.25 43.49 11.45
N LEU A 421 15.61 42.53 10.78
CA LEU A 421 15.32 41.18 11.37
C LEU A 421 16.59 40.42 11.72
N PHE A 422 17.60 40.49 10.85
CA PHE A 422 18.89 39.85 11.05
C PHE A 422 19.64 40.45 12.24
N GLU A 423 19.60 41.75 12.41
CA GLU A 423 20.18 42.48 13.55
C GLU A 423 19.42 42.19 14.85
N LYS A 424 18.08 42.28 14.81
CA LYS A 424 17.19 42.00 15.96
C LYS A 424 17.49 40.71 16.67
N TYR A 425 17.90 39.68 15.93
CA TYR A 425 18.21 38.37 16.45
C TYR A 425 19.73 38.07 16.47
N ASP A 426 20.57 39.09 16.58
CA ASP A 426 22.03 38.98 16.69
C ASP A 426 22.72 38.20 15.53
N GLY A 427 22.15 38.23 14.34
CA GLY A 427 22.64 37.51 13.17
C GLY A 427 24.06 37.85 12.78
N TYR A 428 24.48 39.13 12.99
CA TYR A 428 25.83 39.60 12.70
C TYR A 428 26.91 38.98 13.57
N LYS A 429 26.59 38.53 14.79
CA LYS A 429 27.56 37.87 15.69
C LYS A 429 28.15 36.59 15.10
N THR A 430 27.36 35.85 14.36
CA THR A 430 27.72 34.55 13.76
C THR A 430 27.75 34.56 12.24
N GLY A 431 27.30 35.66 11.59
CA GLY A 431 27.09 35.76 10.16
C GLY A 431 25.93 34.87 9.65
N LYS A 432 25.22 34.17 10.55
CA LYS A 432 24.12 33.26 10.21
C LYS A 432 23.04 33.30 11.28
N LEU A 433 21.80 33.48 10.84
CA LEU A 433 20.61 33.46 11.70
C LEU A 433 19.72 32.26 11.32
N LYS A 434 19.28 31.50 12.32
CA LYS A 434 18.33 30.38 12.14
C LYS A 434 17.06 30.65 12.93
N LEU A 435 15.96 30.85 12.24
CA LEU A 435 14.64 31.11 12.81
C LEU A 435 13.82 29.82 12.78
N LYS A 436 13.31 29.41 13.92
CA LYS A 436 12.51 28.19 14.08
C LYS A 436 11.24 28.39 14.91
N LYS A 437 11.23 29.40 15.81
CA LYS A 437 10.09 29.67 16.68
C LYS A 437 8.93 30.25 15.87
N PRO A 438 7.66 29.94 16.20
CA PRO A 438 6.48 30.44 15.49
C PRO A 438 6.47 31.95 15.33
N GLU A 439 6.78 32.68 16.41
CA GLU A 439 6.84 34.16 16.42
C GLU A 439 7.86 34.71 15.42
N GLN A 440 9.05 34.10 15.37
CA GLN A 440 10.10 34.48 14.43
C GLN A 440 9.72 34.20 12.97
N LEU A 441 9.03 33.10 12.73
CA LEU A 441 8.53 32.73 11.41
C LEU A 441 7.39 33.68 10.97
N GLN A 442 6.56 34.10 11.94
CA GLN A 442 5.52 35.09 11.70
C GLN A 442 6.10 36.43 11.25
N GLU A 443 7.17 36.94 11.89
CA GLU A 443 7.83 38.18 11.48
C GLU A 443 8.37 38.09 10.04
N VAL A 444 8.94 36.95 9.64
CA VAL A 444 9.38 36.73 8.24
C VAL A 444 8.19 36.80 7.28
N LEU A 445 7.06 36.19 7.67
CA LEU A 445 5.83 36.21 6.87
C LEU A 445 5.26 37.64 6.74
N ASP A 446 5.25 38.39 7.85
CA ASP A 446 4.73 39.74 7.85
C ASP A 446 5.57 40.68 6.98
N ILE A 447 6.91 40.56 7.01
CA ILE A 447 7.81 41.25 6.08
C ILE A 447 7.45 40.90 4.63
N ALA A 448 7.26 39.63 4.33
CA ALA A 448 6.94 39.17 2.97
C ALA A 448 5.57 39.69 2.49
N ARG A 449 4.55 39.64 3.36
CA ARG A 449 3.22 40.21 3.06
C ARG A 449 3.28 41.70 2.77
N GLN A 450 4.00 42.45 3.61
CA GLN A 450 4.15 43.88 3.40
C GLN A 450 4.84 44.19 2.08
N LEU A 451 5.88 43.44 1.71
CA LEU A 451 6.58 43.63 0.43
C LEU A 451 5.68 43.31 -0.77
N VAL A 452 4.76 42.35 -0.65
CA VAL A 452 3.76 42.06 -1.70
C VAL A 452 2.77 43.21 -1.83
N VAL A 453 2.32 43.80 -0.72
CA VAL A 453 1.42 44.97 -0.72
C VAL A 453 2.13 46.16 -1.30
N ASP A 454 3.36 46.48 -0.87
CA ASP A 454 4.16 47.62 -1.34
C ASP A 454 4.41 47.53 -2.86
N LEU A 455 4.62 46.32 -3.42
CA LEU A 455 4.77 46.07 -4.87
C LEU A 455 3.44 46.15 -5.64
N GLY A 456 2.31 45.86 -5.00
CA GLY A 456 0.97 45.95 -5.61
C GLY A 456 0.45 47.38 -5.76
N THR A 457 1.01 48.32 -5.01
CA THR A 457 0.64 49.77 -5.05
C THR A 457 1.42 50.60 -6.07
N HIS A 458 2.50 50.08 -6.64
CA HIS A 458 3.32 50.75 -7.67
C HIS A 458 3.18 50.05 -9.02
N SER A 459 2.17 50.44 -9.81
CA SER A 459 1.83 49.80 -11.09
C SER A 459 2.31 50.61 -12.31
N ASP A 460 3.59 50.94 -12.43
CA ASP A 460 4.07 51.62 -13.65
C ASP A 460 5.53 51.34 -14.03
N CYS A 461 5.89 50.06 -14.20
CA CYS A 461 7.14 49.73 -14.89
C CYS A 461 7.19 48.23 -15.34
N GLU A 462 7.22 47.99 -16.65
CA GLU A 462 7.30 46.64 -17.28
C GLU A 462 8.53 45.79 -16.87
N ILE A 463 9.58 46.42 -16.36
CA ILE A 463 10.79 45.71 -15.85
C ILE A 463 10.57 45.19 -14.41
N GLU A 464 9.67 45.78 -13.66
CA GLU A 464 9.30 45.33 -12.32
C GLU A 464 8.22 44.25 -12.31
N GLU A 465 7.43 44.10 -13.38
CA GLU A 465 6.44 43.01 -13.48
C GLU A 465 7.06 41.62 -13.42
N ARG A 466 8.21 41.38 -14.07
CA ARG A 466 8.93 40.08 -13.94
C ARG A 466 9.51 39.87 -12.54
N LYS A 467 9.89 40.95 -11.84
CA LYS A 467 10.33 40.88 -10.45
C LYS A 467 9.16 40.78 -9.49
N SER A 468 8.05 41.49 -9.76
CA SER A 468 6.85 41.46 -8.92
C SER A 468 6.08 40.17 -9.03
N SER A 469 5.96 39.57 -10.21
CA SER A 469 5.38 38.21 -10.36
C SER A 469 6.20 37.16 -9.60
N SER A 470 7.53 37.25 -9.64
CA SER A 470 8.42 36.42 -8.85
C SER A 470 8.24 36.60 -7.33
N TRP A 471 7.91 37.83 -6.87
CA TRP A 471 7.65 38.11 -5.46
C TRP A 471 6.21 37.78 -5.04
N ARG A 472 5.20 37.97 -5.90
CA ARG A 472 3.82 37.51 -5.66
C ARG A 472 3.76 36.01 -5.51
N CYS A 473 4.36 35.26 -6.42
CA CYS A 473 4.56 33.83 -6.26
C CYS A 473 5.26 33.49 -4.93
N LYS A 474 6.34 34.20 -4.59
CA LYS A 474 7.13 33.96 -3.38
C LYS A 474 6.42 34.39 -2.10
N GLY A 475 5.57 35.43 -2.16
CA GLY A 475 4.70 35.87 -1.05
C GLY A 475 3.56 34.88 -0.78
N SER A 476 2.97 34.31 -1.83
CA SER A 476 2.00 33.22 -1.73
C SER A 476 2.62 31.97 -1.06
N TYR A 477 3.91 31.69 -1.32
CA TYR A 477 4.63 30.61 -0.62
C TYR A 477 4.80 30.84 0.87
N LEU A 478 5.02 32.10 1.27
CA LEU A 478 5.16 32.43 2.68
C LEU A 478 3.79 32.46 3.38
N SER A 479 2.70 32.80 2.68
CA SER A 479 1.34 32.68 3.21
C SER A 479 0.86 31.24 3.30
N ALA A 480 1.26 30.37 2.35
CA ALA A 480 1.04 28.92 2.43
C ALA A 480 1.80 28.27 3.60
N LEU A 481 2.72 28.99 4.25
CA LEU A 481 3.33 28.55 5.52
C LEU A 481 2.35 28.58 6.72
N TYR A 482 1.14 29.14 6.56
CA TYR A 482 0.12 29.15 7.60
C TYR A 482 -0.85 27.97 7.42
N GLY A 483 -1.16 27.27 8.46
CA GLY A 483 -2.16 26.20 8.48
C GLY A 483 -1.60 24.78 8.26
N HIS A 484 -1.27 24.40 7.06
CA HIS A 484 -0.83 23.05 6.73
C HIS A 484 0.68 22.80 6.87
N PHE A 485 1.44 23.84 7.08
CA PHE A 485 2.87 23.76 7.41
C PHE A 485 3.13 23.69 8.91
N SER A 486 2.25 23.05 9.68
CA SER A 486 2.41 22.89 11.14
C SER A 486 3.54 21.95 11.57
N GLY A 487 4.25 21.36 10.62
CA GLY A 487 5.35 20.43 10.89
C GLY A 487 6.58 21.09 11.54
N ILE A 488 7.26 20.34 12.38
CA ILE A 488 8.46 20.73 13.17
C ILE A 488 9.66 21.13 12.28
N ASN A 489 9.62 20.85 10.99
CA ASN A 489 10.73 21.05 10.06
C ASN A 489 10.81 22.42 9.38
N ARG A 490 9.96 23.37 9.77
CA ARG A 490 10.03 24.73 9.24
C ARG A 490 11.27 25.43 9.75
N LYS A 491 12.01 25.99 8.81
CA LYS A 491 13.24 26.67 9.14
C LYS A 491 13.52 27.73 8.12
N VAL A 492 13.68 28.95 8.62
CA VAL A 492 14.21 30.05 7.85
C VAL A 492 15.65 30.28 8.30
N GLN A 493 16.55 30.41 7.36
CA GLN A 493 17.95 30.73 7.62
C GLN A 493 18.32 31.95 6.78
N LEU A 494 18.87 32.95 7.43
CA LEU A 494 19.53 34.09 6.81
C LEU A 494 21.05 33.96 6.97
N THR A 495 21.78 34.20 5.89
CA THR A 495 23.25 34.17 5.92
C THR A 495 23.74 35.48 5.32
N TYR A 496 24.59 36.20 6.04
CA TYR A 496 25.16 37.48 5.59
C TYR A 496 26.21 37.25 4.51
N LEU A 497 26.07 37.98 3.42
CA LEU A 497 26.99 37.98 2.28
C LEU A 497 27.54 39.42 2.09
N PRO A 498 28.73 39.71 2.63
CA PRO A 498 29.28 41.08 2.59
C PRO A 498 29.53 41.56 1.17
N HIS A 499 29.83 40.67 0.23
CA HIS A 499 30.14 40.97 -1.16
C HIS A 499 29.10 40.47 -2.17
N GLY A 500 27.85 40.19 -1.70
CA GLY A 500 26.82 39.55 -2.52
C GLY A 500 27.12 38.09 -2.87
N HIS A 501 26.25 37.47 -3.66
CA HIS A 501 26.44 36.08 -4.11
C HIS A 501 27.47 36.06 -5.25
N PRO A 502 28.54 35.24 -5.20
CA PRO A 502 29.45 35.09 -6.33
C PRO A 502 28.66 34.57 -7.54
N LYS A 503 28.49 35.42 -8.54
CA LYS A 503 27.94 35.01 -9.83
C LYS A 503 28.95 34.04 -10.46
N ALA A 504 28.48 32.88 -10.92
CA ALA A 504 29.32 31.90 -11.59
C ALA A 504 30.01 32.56 -12.81
N ALA A 505 31.37 32.56 -12.77
CA ALA A 505 32.28 32.81 -13.88
C ALA A 505 31.87 33.87 -14.92
N SER A 506 32.11 35.15 -14.61
CA SER A 506 32.48 36.13 -15.59
C SER A 506 33.86 36.65 -15.19
N GLU A 507 34.77 36.71 -16.16
CA GLU A 507 36.19 36.98 -15.98
C GLU A 507 36.54 38.46 -15.62
N ASP A 508 35.54 39.28 -15.27
CA ASP A 508 35.75 40.66 -14.91
C ASP A 508 35.94 40.84 -13.41
N GLU A 509 37.17 40.97 -12.97
CA GLU A 509 37.55 41.30 -11.58
C GLU A 509 37.04 42.68 -11.13
N GLU A 510 36.73 43.60 -12.02
CA GLU A 510 36.18 44.94 -11.70
C GLU A 510 34.71 44.89 -11.27
N ALA A 511 33.90 43.96 -11.78
CA ALA A 511 32.49 43.74 -11.36
C ALA A 511 32.33 43.23 -9.92
N ARG A 512 33.39 42.74 -9.27
CA ARG A 512 33.40 42.27 -7.90
C ARG A 512 33.45 43.39 -6.86
N ARG A 513 33.81 44.60 -7.21
CA ARG A 513 34.01 45.73 -6.27
C ARG A 513 32.76 46.56 -5.94
N GLU A 514 31.65 46.35 -6.66
CA GLU A 514 30.41 47.16 -6.46
C GLU A 514 29.18 46.34 -5.97
N SER A 515 29.32 45.11 -5.53
CA SER A 515 28.16 44.38 -5.03
C SER A 515 27.83 44.80 -3.59
N SER A 516 26.67 45.43 -3.43
CA SER A 516 26.12 45.82 -2.13
C SER A 516 25.90 44.58 -1.25
N PRO A 517 26.08 44.70 0.08
CA PRO A 517 25.85 43.59 1.01
C PRO A 517 24.43 43.07 0.88
N SER A 518 24.29 41.74 1.00
CA SER A 518 23.01 41.05 0.87
C SER A 518 22.87 39.95 1.91
N LEU A 519 21.66 39.44 2.06
CA LEU A 519 21.36 38.27 2.87
C LEU A 519 20.89 37.11 1.98
N LEU A 520 21.46 35.93 2.16
CA LEU A 520 20.93 34.72 1.56
C LEU A 520 19.82 34.16 2.43
N LEU A 521 18.58 34.31 1.98
CA LEU A 521 17.39 33.73 2.60
C LEU A 521 17.23 32.30 2.12
N VAL A 522 17.21 31.36 3.06
CA VAL A 522 16.97 29.94 2.80
C VAL A 522 15.73 29.49 3.54
N LEU A 523 14.69 29.16 2.80
CA LEU A 523 13.48 28.56 3.32
C LEU A 523 13.56 27.03 3.17
N LYS A 524 13.22 26.33 4.22
CA LYS A 524 13.13 24.85 4.22
C LYS A 524 11.77 24.44 4.78
N TRP A 525 11.08 23.56 4.07
CA TRP A 525 9.78 23.02 4.48
C TRP A 525 9.59 21.60 3.97
N GLY A 526 8.42 20.99 4.23
CA GLY A 526 8.12 19.63 3.87
C GLY A 526 8.79 18.60 4.78
N GLY A 527 8.68 17.34 4.41
CA GLY A 527 9.11 16.22 5.24
C GLY A 527 8.18 15.95 6.41
N GLU A 528 6.91 16.33 6.30
CA GLU A 528 5.86 16.06 7.27
C GLU A 528 5.28 14.67 7.02
N LEU A 529 5.04 13.91 8.11
CA LEU A 529 4.46 12.58 8.01
C LEU A 529 3.01 12.68 7.50
N THR A 530 2.71 11.96 6.42
CA THR A 530 1.36 11.93 5.86
C THR A 530 0.42 11.05 6.71
N PRO A 531 -0.92 11.20 6.55
CA PRO A 531 -1.87 10.23 7.12
C PRO A 531 -1.55 8.79 6.73
N ALA A 532 -1.15 8.55 5.47
CA ALA A 532 -0.70 7.24 5.00
C ALA A 532 0.52 6.74 5.77
N GLY A 533 1.49 7.62 6.06
CA GLY A 533 2.65 7.27 6.87
C GLY A 533 2.32 6.87 8.31
N ARG A 534 1.28 7.45 8.89
CA ARG A 534 0.77 7.03 10.20
C ARG A 534 0.17 5.63 10.14
N VAL A 535 -0.65 5.35 9.13
CA VAL A 535 -1.24 4.03 8.91
C VAL A 535 -0.17 2.97 8.70
N GLN A 536 0.82 3.24 7.84
CA GLN A 536 1.97 2.34 7.62
C GLN A 536 2.70 2.00 8.92
N ALA A 537 2.94 2.99 9.76
CA ALA A 537 3.61 2.77 11.04
C ALA A 537 2.76 1.96 12.03
N GLU A 538 1.46 2.21 12.08
CA GLU A 538 0.52 1.46 12.92
C GLU A 538 0.39 0.01 12.46
N GLU A 539 0.30 -0.23 11.15
CA GLU A 539 0.26 -1.58 10.56
C GLU A 539 1.56 -2.35 10.82
N LEU A 540 2.71 -1.69 10.70
CA LEU A 540 3.99 -2.29 11.05
C LEU A 540 4.03 -2.68 12.54
N GLY A 541 3.52 -1.82 13.43
CA GLY A 541 3.39 -2.13 14.85
C GLY A 541 2.50 -3.35 15.11
N ARG A 542 1.37 -3.45 14.43
CA ARG A 542 0.48 -4.62 14.49
C ARG A 542 1.17 -5.89 13.98
N ALA A 543 1.93 -5.77 12.89
CA ALA A 543 2.73 -6.89 12.37
C ALA A 543 3.77 -7.37 13.42
N PHE A 544 4.48 -6.47 14.06
CA PHE A 544 5.41 -6.80 15.14
C PHE A 544 4.70 -7.47 16.32
N ARG A 545 3.52 -7.00 16.70
CA ARG A 545 2.69 -7.64 17.73
C ARG A 545 2.35 -9.09 17.37
N CYS A 546 2.05 -9.37 16.11
CA CYS A 546 1.75 -10.71 15.63
C CYS A 546 3.00 -11.59 15.52
N MET A 547 4.15 -11.01 15.11
CA MET A 547 5.40 -11.75 14.96
C MET A 547 6.02 -12.17 16.31
N TYR A 548 5.86 -11.35 17.34
CA TYR A 548 6.52 -11.53 18.63
C TYR A 548 5.52 -11.52 19.79
N PRO A 549 4.44 -12.31 19.77
CA PRO A 549 3.51 -12.37 20.87
C PRO A 549 4.20 -12.94 22.09
N GLY A 550 3.96 -12.36 23.25
CA GLY A 550 4.42 -12.83 24.52
C GLY A 550 3.30 -13.41 25.36
N GLY A 551 3.57 -14.54 26.01
CA GLY A 551 2.75 -15.04 27.10
C GLY A 551 1.65 -16.00 26.70
N GLN A 552 1.20 -16.74 27.73
CA GLN A 552 -0.01 -17.57 27.73
C GLN A 552 -1.23 -16.65 27.75
N GLY A 553 -1.83 -16.42 26.63
CA GLY A 553 -3.06 -15.66 26.53
C GLY A 553 -3.75 -15.95 25.21
N ASP A 554 -5.06 -15.88 25.20
CA ASP A 554 -5.98 -16.18 24.10
C ASP A 554 -5.80 -15.32 22.82
N TYR A 555 -4.62 -14.79 22.58
CA TYR A 555 -4.27 -14.15 21.33
C TYR A 555 -3.96 -15.22 20.28
N ALA A 556 -5.05 -15.74 19.71
CA ALA A 556 -5.06 -16.47 18.46
C ALA A 556 -4.17 -17.71 18.36
N GLY A 557 -4.02 -18.48 19.43
CA GLY A 557 -3.49 -19.86 19.34
C GLY A 557 -2.07 -20.03 18.82
N PHE A 558 -1.30 -18.93 18.70
CA PHE A 558 0.13 -19.03 18.36
C PHE A 558 0.95 -19.26 19.63
N PRO A 559 1.81 -20.26 19.65
CA PRO A 559 2.90 -20.27 20.60
C PRO A 559 3.80 -19.07 20.24
N GLY A 560 3.59 -17.95 20.92
CA GLY A 560 4.42 -16.77 20.75
C GLY A 560 5.85 -17.09 21.14
N CYS A 561 6.80 -16.38 20.54
CA CYS A 561 8.20 -16.45 20.93
C CYS A 561 8.45 -16.00 22.38
N GLY A 562 7.41 -15.65 23.14
CA GLY A 562 7.47 -15.27 24.54
C GLY A 562 8.14 -13.93 24.83
N LEU A 563 8.48 -13.16 23.78
CA LEU A 563 9.33 -11.99 23.88
C LEU A 563 8.61 -10.74 24.41
N LEU A 564 7.33 -10.55 24.04
CA LEU A 564 6.54 -9.40 24.45
C LEU A 564 5.49 -9.80 25.48
N ARG A 565 5.78 -9.62 26.74
CA ARG A 565 4.80 -9.72 27.84
C ARG A 565 4.00 -8.43 27.92
N LEU A 566 2.99 -8.30 27.05
CA LEU A 566 2.28 -7.05 26.81
C LEU A 566 1.51 -6.47 28.00
N HIS A 567 1.24 -7.26 29.05
CA HIS A 567 0.38 -6.82 30.14
C HIS A 567 1.09 -6.36 31.43
N SER A 568 2.33 -6.80 31.67
CA SER A 568 2.99 -6.47 32.94
C SER A 568 4.36 -5.85 32.81
N THR A 569 5.11 -6.12 31.75
CA THR A 569 6.53 -5.77 31.66
C THR A 569 6.90 -4.89 30.46
N TYR A 570 5.92 -4.47 29.61
CA TYR A 570 6.22 -3.68 28.42
C TYR A 570 7.03 -2.40 28.73
N ARG A 571 6.87 -1.80 29.90
CA ARG A 571 7.63 -0.61 30.34
C ARG A 571 9.11 -0.88 30.52
N HIS A 572 9.48 -2.10 30.83
CA HIS A 572 10.85 -2.53 31.08
C HIS A 572 11.50 -3.16 29.86
N ASP A 573 10.73 -3.94 29.10
CA ASP A 573 11.24 -4.77 28.01
C ASP A 573 11.18 -4.06 26.66
N LEU A 574 10.18 -3.19 26.44
CA LEU A 574 10.03 -2.41 25.21
C LEU A 574 10.72 -1.05 25.34
N LYS A 575 11.69 -0.79 24.48
CA LYS A 575 12.38 0.50 24.40
C LYS A 575 12.31 1.03 22.97
N ILE A 576 11.73 2.21 22.80
CA ILE A 576 11.61 2.89 21.50
C ILE A 576 12.43 4.17 21.56
N TYR A 577 13.38 4.30 20.65
CA TYR A 577 14.23 5.47 20.49
C TYR A 577 13.85 6.22 19.23
N ALA A 578 13.60 7.51 19.31
CA ALA A 578 13.26 8.35 18.17
C ALA A 578 14.17 9.59 18.17
N SER A 579 14.56 10.05 16.97
CA SER A 579 15.26 11.33 16.81
C SER A 579 14.33 12.52 17.07
N ASP A 580 14.88 13.72 17.22
CA ASP A 580 14.12 14.97 17.49
C ASP A 580 13.20 15.39 16.34
N GLU A 581 13.25 14.70 15.20
CA GLU A 581 12.41 15.04 14.06
C GLU A 581 10.97 14.59 14.27
N GLY A 582 10.00 15.50 14.17
CA GLY A 582 8.58 15.24 14.45
C GLY A 582 8.01 14.06 13.66
N ARG A 583 8.41 13.88 12.38
CA ARG A 583 7.99 12.73 11.58
C ARG A 583 8.46 11.39 12.18
N VAL A 584 9.65 11.35 12.79
CA VAL A 584 10.18 10.14 13.42
C VAL A 584 9.44 9.87 14.73
N GLN A 585 9.20 10.92 15.53
CA GLN A 585 8.42 10.80 16.77
C GLN A 585 6.99 10.35 16.50
N MET A 586 6.33 10.93 15.49
CA MET A 586 4.96 10.53 15.09
C MET A 586 4.91 9.09 14.54
N THR A 587 5.93 8.68 13.79
CA THR A 587 6.07 7.29 13.32
C THR A 587 6.23 6.34 14.51
N ALA A 588 7.07 6.67 15.46
CA ALA A 588 7.28 5.87 16.67
C ALA A 588 5.99 5.76 17.51
N ALA A 589 5.24 6.86 17.64
CA ALA A 589 3.97 6.87 18.34
C ALA A 589 2.91 6.00 17.65
N ALA A 590 2.79 6.10 16.33
CA ALA A 590 1.85 5.28 15.55
C ALA A 590 2.25 3.80 15.58
N PHE A 591 3.54 3.49 15.47
CA PHE A 591 4.05 2.12 15.63
C PHE A 591 3.71 1.55 17.01
N ALA A 592 3.94 2.33 18.07
CA ALA A 592 3.62 1.92 19.43
C ALA A 592 2.12 1.70 19.61
N LYS A 593 1.26 2.54 19.01
CA LYS A 593 -0.19 2.36 19.01
C LYS A 593 -0.59 1.00 18.41
N GLY A 594 -0.03 0.66 17.24
CA GLY A 594 -0.28 -0.63 16.58
C GLY A 594 0.27 -1.81 17.39
N LEU A 595 1.51 -1.70 17.91
CA LEU A 595 2.15 -2.75 18.70
C LEU A 595 1.40 -3.06 19.99
N LEU A 596 0.88 -2.04 20.67
CA LEU A 596 0.15 -2.18 21.93
C LEU A 596 -1.36 -2.40 21.73
N ALA A 597 -1.83 -2.37 20.49
CA ALA A 597 -3.26 -2.45 20.12
C ALA A 597 -4.13 -1.45 20.90
N LEU A 598 -3.69 -0.20 20.96
CA LEU A 598 -4.42 0.86 21.64
C LEU A 598 -5.56 1.34 20.74
N GLU A 599 -6.72 1.53 21.33
CA GLU A 599 -7.90 2.09 20.66
C GLU A 599 -7.92 3.63 20.81
N GLY A 600 -8.61 4.29 19.88
CA GLY A 600 -8.82 5.73 19.89
C GLY A 600 -7.71 6.55 19.22
N GLU A 601 -7.91 7.87 19.23
CA GLU A 601 -7.06 8.88 18.57
C GLU A 601 -5.84 9.28 19.41
N LEU A 602 -5.81 8.94 20.70
CA LEU A 602 -4.74 9.34 21.61
C LEU A 602 -3.40 8.73 21.22
N THR A 603 -2.47 9.58 20.88
CA THR A 603 -1.08 9.18 20.64
C THR A 603 -0.48 8.71 21.98
N PRO A 604 0.02 7.48 22.08
CA PRO A 604 0.60 6.99 23.32
C PRO A 604 1.82 7.83 23.71
N ILE A 605 1.81 8.36 24.91
CA ILE A 605 2.94 9.08 25.50
C ILE A 605 3.88 8.03 26.08
N LEU A 606 4.88 7.64 25.30
CA LEU A 606 5.97 6.79 25.77
C LEU A 606 7.16 7.67 26.07
N VAL A 607 7.45 7.89 27.36
CA VAL A 607 8.55 8.73 27.83
C VAL A 607 9.90 8.27 27.25
N GLN A 608 10.02 7.00 26.90
CA GLN A 608 11.23 6.40 26.32
C GLN A 608 11.40 6.72 24.82
N MET A 609 10.41 7.28 24.15
CA MET A 609 10.52 7.69 22.73
C MET A 609 11.32 8.97 22.56
N VAL A 610 11.42 9.79 23.60
CA VAL A 610 12.12 11.06 23.51
C VAL A 610 13.61 10.83 23.73
N LYS A 611 14.41 11.29 22.77
CA LYS A 611 15.85 11.32 22.83
C LYS A 611 16.33 12.06 24.08
N SER A 612 17.01 11.40 24.97
CA SER A 612 17.77 12.08 26.03
C SER A 612 19.10 12.61 25.46
N ALA A 613 19.63 13.67 26.04
CA ALA A 613 20.91 14.27 25.62
C ALA A 613 22.08 13.26 25.56
N ASN A 614 21.98 12.18 26.35
CA ASN A 614 23.01 11.15 26.43
C ASN A 614 22.86 10.02 25.39
N MET A 615 21.79 10.03 24.58
CA MET A 615 21.52 8.98 23.59
C MET A 615 21.75 9.42 22.15
N ASN A 616 22.32 10.62 21.93
CA ASN A 616 22.59 11.19 20.61
C ASN A 616 23.47 10.29 19.75
N GLY A 617 24.44 9.59 20.34
CA GLY A 617 25.36 8.73 19.63
C GLY A 617 24.75 7.45 19.04
N LEU A 618 23.51 7.07 19.43
CA LEU A 618 22.86 5.87 18.94
C LEU A 618 22.21 6.08 17.56
N LEU A 619 21.66 7.28 17.30
CA LEU A 619 20.90 7.58 16.07
C LEU A 619 21.60 8.61 15.18
N ASP A 620 22.43 9.49 15.76
CA ASP A 620 23.16 10.54 15.05
C ASP A 620 24.64 10.49 15.53
N SER A 621 25.43 9.60 14.96
CA SER A 621 26.85 9.53 15.26
C SER A 621 27.64 10.50 14.37
N ASP A 622 28.12 11.61 14.95
CA ASP A 622 28.96 12.60 14.29
C ASP A 622 30.46 12.37 14.60
N SER A 623 30.89 11.12 14.74
CA SER A 623 32.32 10.84 14.97
C SER A 623 33.15 11.13 13.70
N ASP A 624 34.35 11.72 13.89
CA ASP A 624 35.27 12.03 12.77
C ASP A 624 35.69 10.77 11.98
N SER A 625 35.77 9.62 12.65
CA SER A 625 36.08 8.33 12.02
C SER A 625 34.99 7.88 11.08
N LEU A 626 33.72 8.07 11.47
CA LEU A 626 32.56 7.74 10.62
C LEU A 626 32.48 8.66 9.38
N SER A 627 32.79 9.96 9.57
CA SER A 627 32.83 10.94 8.48
C SER A 627 33.87 10.56 7.42
N SER A 628 35.03 10.08 7.82
CA SER A 628 36.09 9.60 6.92
C SER A 628 35.65 8.36 6.13
N CYS A 629 35.01 7.39 6.80
CA CYS A 629 34.47 6.21 6.13
C CYS A 629 33.37 6.57 5.12
N GLN A 630 32.44 7.45 5.50
CA GLN A 630 31.40 7.95 4.59
C GLN A 630 31.98 8.65 3.36
N HIS A 631 33.04 9.43 3.50
CA HIS A 631 33.71 10.08 2.38
C HIS A 631 34.29 9.07 1.39
N ARG A 632 34.96 8.03 1.89
CA ARG A 632 35.53 6.96 1.04
C ARG A 632 34.46 6.18 0.30
N VAL A 633 33.38 5.80 0.99
CA VAL A 633 32.24 5.09 0.38
C VAL A 633 31.59 5.95 -0.70
N LYS A 634 31.30 7.21 -0.40
CA LYS A 634 30.73 8.16 -1.37
C LYS A 634 31.63 8.40 -2.59
N ALA A 635 32.94 8.43 -2.39
CA ALA A 635 33.90 8.57 -3.51
C ALA A 635 33.87 7.33 -4.42
N ARG A 636 33.95 6.13 -3.81
CA ARG A 636 33.86 4.85 -4.54
C ARG A 636 32.54 4.71 -5.31
N LEU A 637 31.41 5.01 -4.63
CA LEU A 637 30.10 4.94 -5.24
C LEU A 637 29.98 5.89 -6.43
N ARG A 638 30.50 7.13 -6.32
CA ARG A 638 30.53 8.08 -7.43
C ARG A 638 31.38 7.57 -8.60
N GLU A 639 32.50 6.95 -8.32
CA GLU A 639 33.38 6.37 -9.35
C GLU A 639 32.64 5.29 -10.14
N ILE A 640 32.03 4.33 -9.46
CA ILE A 640 31.33 3.21 -10.09
C ILE A 640 30.09 3.68 -10.83
N MET A 641 29.26 4.53 -10.22
CA MET A 641 28.00 5.00 -10.81
C MET A 641 28.17 6.05 -11.93
N GLN A 642 29.38 6.51 -12.18
CA GLN A 642 29.70 7.41 -13.30
C GLN A 642 30.41 6.72 -14.45
N LYS A 643 30.64 5.42 -14.38
CA LYS A 643 31.14 4.63 -15.49
C LYS A 643 30.06 4.48 -16.54
N ASP A 644 30.34 4.85 -17.79
CA ASP A 644 29.48 4.57 -18.94
C ASP A 644 29.79 3.19 -19.49
N ALA A 645 29.53 2.17 -18.68
CA ALA A 645 29.75 0.77 -18.97
C ALA A 645 28.90 -0.10 -18.06
N GLU A 646 28.64 -1.33 -18.47
CA GLU A 646 27.98 -2.31 -17.61
C GLU A 646 28.80 -2.63 -16.35
N PHE A 647 28.11 -2.99 -15.28
CA PHE A 647 28.75 -3.42 -14.04
C PHE A 647 29.59 -4.69 -14.29
N CYS A 648 30.84 -4.69 -13.89
CA CYS A 648 31.70 -5.86 -13.93
C CYS A 648 31.66 -6.62 -12.58
N GLU A 649 32.21 -7.85 -12.55
CA GLU A 649 32.27 -8.68 -11.33
C GLU A 649 32.87 -7.93 -10.14
N GLU A 650 33.91 -7.14 -10.38
CA GLU A 650 34.53 -6.32 -9.34
C GLU A 650 33.60 -5.24 -8.77
N ASP A 651 32.69 -4.69 -9.58
CA ASP A 651 31.69 -3.73 -9.14
C ASP A 651 30.64 -4.42 -8.25
N TYR A 652 30.21 -5.65 -8.59
CA TYR A 652 29.32 -6.46 -7.76
C TYR A 652 29.95 -6.79 -6.40
N GLU A 653 31.22 -7.21 -6.37
CA GLU A 653 31.94 -7.47 -5.13
C GLU A 653 32.08 -6.22 -4.25
N LYS A 654 32.33 -5.05 -4.89
CA LYS A 654 32.51 -3.78 -4.15
C LYS A 654 31.22 -3.19 -3.62
N LEU A 655 30.11 -3.30 -4.35
CA LEU A 655 28.83 -2.72 -3.95
C LEU A 655 27.96 -3.69 -3.15
N ALA A 656 28.01 -4.97 -3.43
CA ALA A 656 27.18 -6.00 -2.80
C ALA A 656 28.02 -7.07 -2.04
N PRO A 657 28.93 -6.70 -1.12
CA PRO A 657 29.80 -7.66 -0.44
C PRO A 657 29.04 -8.66 0.45
N THR A 658 27.82 -8.34 0.84
CA THR A 658 26.95 -9.21 1.66
C THR A 658 26.03 -10.10 0.83
N GLY A 659 26.07 -9.98 -0.50
CA GLY A 659 25.18 -10.77 -1.39
C GLY A 659 23.68 -10.44 -1.23
N SER A 660 23.32 -9.20 -0.83
CA SER A 660 21.94 -8.78 -0.69
C SER A 660 21.18 -8.97 -2.02
N ALA A 661 20.11 -9.77 -2.02
CA ALA A 661 19.33 -10.09 -3.22
C ALA A 661 18.72 -8.83 -3.86
N SER A 662 18.18 -7.92 -3.06
CA SER A 662 17.63 -6.65 -3.53
C SER A 662 18.67 -5.79 -4.27
N LEU A 663 19.86 -5.70 -3.71
CA LEU A 663 20.95 -4.92 -4.30
C LEU A 663 21.46 -5.56 -5.59
N LEU A 664 21.65 -6.88 -5.61
CA LEU A 664 22.06 -7.64 -6.79
C LEU A 664 21.03 -7.52 -7.92
N ASN A 665 19.75 -7.67 -7.61
CA ASN A 665 18.66 -7.52 -8.59
C ASN A 665 18.63 -6.10 -9.18
N SER A 666 18.82 -5.08 -8.34
CA SER A 666 18.87 -3.68 -8.79
C SER A 666 20.08 -3.43 -9.70
N MET A 667 21.26 -3.95 -9.36
CA MET A 667 22.45 -3.84 -10.22
C MET A 667 22.27 -4.56 -11.55
N THR A 668 21.71 -5.78 -11.53
CA THR A 668 21.40 -6.56 -12.75
C THR A 668 20.37 -5.85 -13.62
N PHE A 669 19.39 -5.18 -13.02
CA PHE A 669 18.38 -4.39 -13.73
C PHE A 669 18.98 -3.11 -14.35
N ILE A 670 19.86 -2.42 -13.64
CA ILE A 670 20.49 -1.17 -14.09
C ILE A 670 21.46 -1.43 -15.24
N GLN A 671 22.30 -2.46 -15.14
CA GLN A 671 23.40 -2.78 -16.07
C GLN A 671 24.37 -1.60 -16.26
N ASN A 672 24.00 -0.57 -17.02
CA ASN A 672 24.77 0.66 -17.23
C ASN A 672 24.15 1.83 -16.43
N PRO A 673 24.78 2.31 -15.33
CA PRO A 673 24.22 3.36 -14.50
C PRO A 673 24.09 4.72 -15.22
N VAL A 674 24.96 5.06 -16.15
CA VAL A 674 24.90 6.32 -16.89
C VAL A 674 23.74 6.32 -17.85
N GLU A 675 23.50 5.21 -18.55
CA GLU A 675 22.36 5.05 -19.46
C GLU A 675 21.02 5.18 -18.72
N VAL A 676 20.90 4.54 -17.56
CA VAL A 676 19.69 4.67 -16.72
C VAL A 676 19.53 6.10 -16.19
N CYS A 677 20.61 6.78 -15.84
CA CYS A 677 20.55 8.20 -15.46
C CYS A 677 20.10 9.10 -16.63
N ASN A 678 20.49 8.79 -17.88
CA ASN A 678 20.01 9.48 -19.09
C ASN A 678 18.48 9.29 -19.24
N GLN A 679 18.00 8.06 -19.10
CA GLN A 679 16.56 7.74 -19.17
C GLN A 679 15.77 8.46 -18.06
N VAL A 680 16.26 8.42 -16.83
CA VAL A 680 15.66 9.14 -15.70
C VAL A 680 15.60 10.64 -15.97
N PHE A 681 16.66 11.24 -16.50
CA PHE A 681 16.71 12.65 -16.83
C PHE A 681 15.67 13.03 -17.90
N THR A 682 15.59 12.26 -18.98
CA THR A 682 14.59 12.46 -20.05
C THR A 682 13.16 12.34 -19.53
N LEU A 683 12.90 11.39 -18.65
CA LEU A 683 11.58 11.24 -18.00
C LEU A 683 11.25 12.43 -17.11
N ILE A 684 12.23 13.00 -16.40
CA ILE A 684 12.03 14.22 -15.58
C ILE A 684 11.73 15.42 -16.48
N GLU A 685 12.44 15.62 -17.60
CA GLU A 685 12.17 16.69 -18.57
C GLU A 685 10.74 16.59 -19.12
N ASN A 686 10.33 15.38 -19.51
CA ASN A 686 8.97 15.12 -19.98
C ASN A 686 7.92 15.41 -18.89
N LEU A 687 8.18 14.97 -17.66
CA LEU A 687 7.29 15.21 -16.54
C LEU A 687 7.15 16.71 -16.23
N THR A 688 8.24 17.44 -16.21
CA THR A 688 8.27 18.89 -16.01
C THR A 688 7.45 19.61 -17.09
N SER A 689 7.63 19.20 -18.37
CA SER A 689 6.85 19.70 -19.50
C SER A 689 5.35 19.46 -19.35
N GLN A 690 4.95 18.27 -18.91
CA GLN A 690 3.54 17.92 -18.70
C GLN A 690 2.92 18.76 -17.58
N ILE A 691 3.63 18.93 -16.46
CA ILE A 691 3.17 19.78 -15.35
C ILE A 691 3.03 21.21 -15.78
N GLN A 692 3.99 21.75 -16.58
CA GLN A 692 3.94 23.10 -17.12
C GLN A 692 2.70 23.30 -17.99
N LYS A 693 2.40 22.36 -18.90
CA LYS A 693 1.19 22.41 -19.74
C LYS A 693 -0.10 22.37 -18.93
N ARG A 694 -0.11 21.57 -17.84
CA ARG A 694 -1.26 21.53 -16.92
C ARG A 694 -1.46 22.86 -16.18
N LEU A 695 -0.39 23.54 -15.82
CA LEU A 695 -0.44 24.84 -15.16
C LEU A 695 -0.96 25.94 -16.10
N GLU A 696 -0.70 25.82 -17.40
CA GLU A 696 -1.18 26.75 -18.44
C GLU A 696 -2.66 26.52 -18.81
N ASP A 697 -3.23 25.35 -18.46
CA ASP A 697 -4.64 25.06 -18.67
C ASP A 697 -5.50 25.71 -17.57
N PRO A 698 -6.41 26.66 -17.92
CA PRO A 698 -7.24 27.36 -16.94
C PRO A 698 -8.10 26.44 -16.07
N LYS A 699 -8.44 25.22 -16.57
CA LYS A 699 -9.23 24.24 -15.82
C LYS A 699 -8.42 23.51 -14.74
N SER A 700 -7.11 23.53 -14.87
CA SER A 700 -6.20 22.78 -13.98
C SER A 700 -5.38 23.71 -13.09
N ALA A 701 -5.36 25.02 -13.35
CA ALA A 701 -4.47 25.98 -12.66
C ALA A 701 -4.68 26.04 -11.14
N ASP A 702 -5.93 25.90 -10.68
CA ASP A 702 -6.30 25.97 -9.27
C ASP A 702 -6.45 24.58 -8.60
N LEU A 703 -6.02 23.51 -9.28
CA LEU A 703 -6.12 22.16 -8.75
C LEU A 703 -5.25 22.01 -7.48
N GLN A 704 -5.89 21.69 -6.37
CA GLN A 704 -5.18 21.34 -5.14
C GLN A 704 -4.77 19.88 -5.17
N LEU A 705 -3.47 19.65 -5.01
CA LEU A 705 -2.90 18.31 -4.89
C LEU A 705 -2.95 17.82 -3.45
N TYR A 706 -2.55 16.57 -3.27
CA TYR A 706 -2.50 15.97 -1.94
C TYR A 706 -1.76 16.87 -0.93
N HIS A 707 -2.30 16.95 0.28
CA HIS A 707 -1.76 17.76 1.37
C HIS A 707 -1.62 19.26 1.02
N SER A 708 -2.57 19.78 0.25
CA SER A 708 -2.64 21.19 -0.18
C SER A 708 -1.40 21.69 -0.95
N GLU A 709 -0.70 20.79 -1.65
CA GLU A 709 0.30 21.18 -2.64
C GLU A 709 -0.39 21.76 -3.87
N THR A 710 0.21 22.74 -4.53
CA THR A 710 -0.26 23.30 -5.80
C THR A 710 0.56 22.76 -6.96
N LEU A 711 0.00 22.80 -8.18
CA LEU A 711 0.74 22.43 -9.40
C LEU A 711 2.02 23.26 -9.57
N GLU A 712 1.99 24.52 -9.16
CA GLU A 712 3.16 25.40 -9.21
C GLU A 712 4.28 24.93 -8.27
N LEU A 713 3.93 24.49 -7.04
CA LEU A 713 4.89 23.91 -6.09
C LEU A 713 5.46 22.59 -6.62
N MET A 714 4.62 21.77 -7.21
CA MET A 714 5.03 20.53 -7.87
C MET A 714 6.01 20.80 -9.02
N LEU A 715 5.68 21.75 -9.90
CA LEU A 715 6.54 22.19 -10.99
C LEU A 715 7.91 22.67 -10.48
N GLN A 716 7.93 23.46 -9.43
CA GLN A 716 9.18 24.01 -8.87
C GLN A 716 10.08 22.92 -8.29
N ARG A 717 9.54 21.93 -7.58
CA ARG A 717 10.37 20.85 -7.04
C ARG A 717 10.94 19.97 -8.15
N TRP A 718 10.17 19.67 -9.20
CA TRP A 718 10.65 18.91 -10.34
C TRP A 718 11.64 19.69 -11.20
N SER A 719 11.37 20.93 -11.57
CA SER A 719 12.31 21.80 -12.32
C SER A 719 13.62 22.02 -11.57
N LYS A 720 13.57 22.02 -10.23
CA LYS A 720 14.78 22.08 -9.43
C LYS A 720 15.58 20.79 -9.51
N LEU A 721 14.93 19.62 -9.40
CA LEU A 721 15.60 18.32 -9.50
C LEU A 721 16.20 18.12 -10.89
N GLU A 722 15.49 18.46 -11.95
CA GLU A 722 15.96 18.46 -13.32
C GLU A 722 17.28 19.23 -13.47
N ARG A 723 17.28 20.51 -13.03
CA ARG A 723 18.48 21.37 -13.08
C ARG A 723 19.63 20.91 -12.19
N ASP A 724 19.33 20.37 -11.00
CA ASP A 724 20.33 19.96 -10.03
C ASP A 724 20.88 18.55 -10.34
N PHE A 725 20.16 17.70 -11.09
CA PHE A 725 20.57 16.33 -11.40
C PHE A 725 21.63 16.27 -12.48
N ARG A 726 21.47 16.99 -13.60
CA ARG A 726 22.45 17.06 -14.68
C ARG A 726 23.41 18.23 -14.45
N MET A 727 24.69 17.93 -14.28
CA MET A 727 25.72 18.92 -14.07
C MET A 727 26.17 19.56 -15.41
N LYS A 728 26.79 20.73 -15.35
CA LYS A 728 27.27 21.49 -16.53
C LYS A 728 28.27 20.71 -17.40
N ASN A 729 28.98 19.74 -16.82
CA ASN A 729 29.94 18.89 -17.53
C ASN A 729 29.29 17.65 -18.18
N GLY A 730 27.96 17.57 -18.23
CA GLY A 730 27.21 16.45 -18.79
C GLY A 730 27.08 15.22 -17.88
N ARG A 731 27.72 15.22 -16.71
CA ARG A 731 27.63 14.14 -15.72
C ARG A 731 26.40 14.31 -14.83
N TYR A 732 26.02 13.23 -14.15
CA TYR A 732 24.89 13.22 -13.21
C TYR A 732 25.34 13.32 -11.76
N ASP A 733 24.62 14.11 -10.96
CA ASP A 733 24.81 14.16 -9.51
C ASP A 733 23.98 13.07 -8.83
N ILE A 734 24.60 11.90 -8.60
CA ILE A 734 23.95 10.75 -7.97
C ILE A 734 23.39 11.06 -6.56
N SER A 735 23.86 12.12 -5.91
CA SER A 735 23.31 12.55 -4.61
C SER A 735 21.87 13.07 -4.68
N LYS A 736 21.34 13.29 -5.90
CA LYS A 736 19.96 13.70 -6.13
C LYS A 736 19.00 12.53 -6.33
N ILE A 737 19.51 11.33 -6.60
CA ILE A 737 18.68 10.15 -6.85
C ILE A 737 17.75 9.84 -5.68
N PRO A 738 18.18 9.88 -4.40
CA PRO A 738 17.24 9.71 -3.28
C PRO A 738 16.12 10.76 -3.24
N ASP A 739 16.42 12.02 -3.59
CA ASP A 739 15.40 13.07 -3.65
C ASP A 739 14.44 12.86 -4.84
N ILE A 740 14.94 12.41 -5.99
CA ILE A 740 14.12 12.05 -7.17
C ILE A 740 13.19 10.90 -6.80
N TYR A 741 13.74 9.84 -6.22
CA TYR A 741 12.95 8.68 -5.79
C TYR A 741 11.86 9.07 -4.77
N ASP A 742 12.20 9.87 -3.76
CA ASP A 742 11.24 10.35 -2.76
C ASP A 742 10.11 11.18 -3.41
N CYS A 743 10.44 12.04 -4.40
CA CYS A 743 9.46 12.86 -5.10
C CYS A 743 8.55 12.04 -6.01
N ILE A 744 9.10 11.13 -6.83
CA ILE A 744 8.27 10.32 -7.73
C ILE A 744 7.42 9.32 -6.95
N LYS A 745 7.96 8.74 -5.88
CA LYS A 745 7.20 7.87 -4.98
C LYS A 745 5.99 8.59 -4.41
N TYR A 746 6.18 9.81 -3.94
CA TYR A 746 5.10 10.64 -3.42
C TYR A 746 4.04 10.93 -4.48
N ASP A 747 4.45 11.31 -5.71
CA ASP A 747 3.51 11.64 -6.78
C ASP A 747 2.74 10.42 -7.29
N VAL A 748 3.39 9.29 -7.44
CA VAL A 748 2.70 8.03 -7.81
C VAL A 748 1.69 7.62 -6.74
N GLN A 749 2.03 7.85 -5.48
CA GLN A 749 1.20 7.43 -4.34
C GLN A 749 0.00 8.38 -4.11
N HIS A 750 0.19 9.68 -4.28
CA HIS A 750 -0.77 10.69 -3.84
C HIS A 750 -1.34 11.57 -4.96
N ASN A 751 -0.65 11.71 -6.10
CA ASN A 751 -1.02 12.59 -7.20
C ASN A 751 -1.36 11.83 -8.49
N CYS A 752 -1.70 10.54 -8.39
CA CYS A 752 -2.05 9.68 -9.54
C CYS A 752 -3.24 10.21 -10.35
N ALA A 753 -4.15 10.97 -9.75
CA ALA A 753 -5.27 11.62 -10.41
C ALA A 753 -4.85 12.58 -11.55
N LEU A 754 -3.62 13.08 -11.51
CA LEU A 754 -3.07 13.89 -12.59
C LEU A 754 -2.84 13.11 -13.88
N LYS A 755 -2.78 11.77 -13.85
CA LYS A 755 -2.53 10.89 -15.00
C LYS A 755 -1.34 11.34 -15.84
N LEU A 756 -0.21 11.66 -15.18
CA LEU A 756 1.03 12.06 -15.85
C LEU A 756 1.71 10.82 -16.44
N GLU A 757 2.13 10.94 -17.69
CA GLU A 757 2.79 9.86 -18.43
C GLU A 757 4.24 9.65 -17.93
N GLY A 758 4.73 8.41 -17.99
CA GLY A 758 6.10 8.06 -17.63
C GLY A 758 6.39 7.98 -16.13
N THR A 759 5.41 8.25 -15.27
CA THR A 759 5.59 8.24 -13.80
C THR A 759 5.93 6.86 -13.25
N ALA A 760 5.31 5.80 -13.76
CA ALA A 760 5.57 4.43 -13.35
C ALA A 760 7.00 3.99 -13.73
N GLU A 761 7.45 4.35 -14.93
CA GLU A 761 8.80 4.04 -15.40
C GLU A 761 9.84 4.83 -14.62
N LEU A 762 9.62 6.15 -14.42
CA LEU A 762 10.50 6.99 -13.61
C LEU A 762 10.61 6.45 -12.18
N PHE A 763 9.51 5.98 -11.61
CA PHE A 763 9.51 5.36 -10.28
C PHE A 763 10.36 4.08 -10.27
N LYS A 764 10.19 3.20 -11.25
CA LYS A 764 10.93 1.94 -11.36
C LYS A 764 12.43 2.18 -11.50
N LEU A 765 12.83 3.05 -12.41
CA LEU A 765 14.25 3.37 -12.67
C LEU A 765 14.90 4.09 -11.47
N SER A 766 14.22 5.09 -10.92
CA SER A 766 14.75 5.83 -9.76
C SER A 766 14.83 4.94 -8.50
N LYS A 767 13.91 3.99 -8.34
CA LYS A 767 13.97 3.00 -7.26
C LYS A 767 15.20 2.11 -7.40
N ALA A 768 15.44 1.53 -8.56
CA ALA A 768 16.60 0.68 -8.80
C ALA A 768 17.91 1.42 -8.50
N LEU A 769 18.05 2.66 -8.99
CA LEU A 769 19.22 3.50 -8.67
C LEU A 769 19.33 3.80 -7.18
N ALA A 770 18.21 4.09 -6.52
CA ALA A 770 18.16 4.39 -5.08
C ALA A 770 18.54 3.15 -4.25
N ASP A 771 18.12 1.96 -4.64
CA ASP A 771 18.43 0.69 -3.96
C ASP A 771 19.93 0.36 -4.01
N VAL A 772 20.66 0.81 -5.04
CA VAL A 772 22.10 0.70 -5.11
C VAL A 772 22.81 1.78 -4.26
N ILE A 773 22.27 3.00 -4.22
CA ILE A 773 22.93 4.16 -3.61
C ILE A 773 22.66 4.29 -2.11
N ILE A 774 21.43 4.05 -1.67
CA ILE A 774 21.00 4.28 -0.28
C ILE A 774 21.69 3.34 0.72
N PRO A 775 21.85 2.02 0.46
CA PRO A 775 22.49 1.11 1.40
C PRO A 775 23.95 1.45 1.67
N GLN A 776 24.61 2.10 0.72
CA GLN A 776 26.01 2.52 0.86
C GLN A 776 26.11 3.81 1.69
#